data_2e82bacb3bd8bd51a577fabe038167cf
#
_entry.id   2e82bacb3bd8bd51a577fabe038167cf
#
_cell.length_a   1.000
_cell.length_b   1.000
_cell.length_c   1.000
_cell.angle_alpha   90.00
_cell.angle_beta   90.00
_cell.angle_gamma   90.00
#
_symmetry.space_group_name_H-M   'P 1'
#
loop_
_entity.id
_entity.type
_entity.pdbx_description
1 polymer ?
#
loop_
_entity_poly.entity_id
_entity_poly.type
_entity_poly.pdbx_seq_one_letter_code
_entity_poly.pdbx_strand_id
1 'polypeptide(L)'
;MAKTKYNLKDLRNIGIMAHIDAGKTTTTERILYYTGKTHKIGEVHDGAATMDWMVQEQERGVTITSAATTCFWKDHVIQIIDTPGHVDFTAEVERSLRVLDGAVAVFDAVAGVQPQSETVWRQATKYGVPRIAFINKFDRVGADFFRAIQTMRDRLGANAIAAQVPMGAESNFWGLIDLVTNTAWDFKEDAKGMIYPEPLDEIPAECVEIAAEKREELLEAASDFSEELMMAVLEGEEVDVETLKGALRAGVLAGQINPVFVGSAYKNKGIQELLDAVIDFLPSPLDVPEIDGVTPKGDEAVRHADVKEPFSALAFKIMTDPYVGKLTYIRVYSGQAEAGSYVYNSVKDNRERFGRILEMNANDRVDREECSAGDIVACVGLKNTTTGDTLCDEKNPIILESISFADPVIDVAVEPKTKAEQEKMSIGLSKLAEEDPTFQVHTDHETGQTIIAGMGELHLEIIVDRLRREFKVDCNVGKPQVAYRETAGKAVSHAEGKFVRQSGGKGQYGHAVIDLEPQEEGKGYEFVNAIVGGVIPKEYIPSIDKGIREALENGVIAGYPVVDIKVTLVDGSYHEVDSSEAAFKIAGSMAIKDALKKSNPVLLEPVESVEVETPEQYMGDVMGNLSSRRGKIEGMDDRMDAKVIRAKVPLGEMFGYATDLRSQTQGRASYTMQFDSYEPVPNAVREEIVAKNGGSAS
;
A
#
# COMPACT_ATOMS: atom_id res chain seq x y z
N MET A 1 -20.79 14.91 25.40
CA MET A 1 -19.93 15.05 24.25
C MET A 1 -18.56 15.47 24.76
N ALA A 2 -17.56 14.68 24.54
CA ALA A 2 -16.26 14.86 25.18
C ALA A 2 -15.40 15.81 24.35
N LYS A 3 -14.97 16.92 24.94
CA LYS A 3 -13.84 17.70 24.44
C LYS A 3 -12.57 16.94 24.82
N THR A 4 -12.08 16.10 23.94
CA THR A 4 -10.80 15.43 24.16
C THR A 4 -9.68 16.33 23.63
N LYS A 5 -9.24 17.29 24.42
CA LYS A 5 -7.99 18.01 24.15
C LYS A 5 -6.85 17.19 24.74
N TYR A 6 -6.18 16.41 23.91
CA TYR A 6 -4.86 15.88 24.20
C TYR A 6 -3.80 16.78 23.55
N ASN A 7 -2.62 16.76 24.10
CA ASN A 7 -1.49 17.51 23.58
C ASN A 7 -0.89 16.75 22.37
N LEU A 8 -0.58 17.44 21.28
CA LEU A 8 0.02 16.81 20.09
C LEU A 8 1.28 15.99 20.37
N LYS A 9 2.09 16.41 21.34
CA LYS A 9 3.30 15.67 21.75
C LYS A 9 3.00 14.27 22.32
N ASP A 10 1.80 14.11 22.92
CA ASP A 10 1.36 12.87 23.55
C ASP A 10 0.52 11.97 22.61
N LEU A 11 0.35 12.40 21.34
CA LEU A 11 -0.36 11.65 20.30
C LEU A 11 0.62 10.79 19.50
N ARG A 12 0.21 9.57 19.17
CA ARG A 12 0.90 8.65 18.26
C ARG A 12 -0.06 8.12 17.22
N ASN A 13 0.19 8.40 15.96
CA ASN A 13 -0.56 7.84 14.84
C ASN A 13 0.25 6.74 14.21
N ILE A 14 -0.08 5.51 14.51
CA ILE A 14 0.74 4.37 14.13
C ILE A 14 -0.02 3.38 13.24
N GLY A 15 0.74 2.73 12.35
CA GLY A 15 0.29 1.56 11.62
C GLY A 15 0.90 0.29 12.17
N ILE A 16 0.15 -0.80 12.13
CA ILE A 16 0.69 -2.14 12.37
C ILE A 16 0.78 -2.84 11.03
N MET A 17 1.99 -3.10 10.58
CA MET A 17 2.28 -3.74 9.30
C MET A 17 2.94 -5.09 9.50
N ALA A 18 2.53 -6.08 8.72
CA ALA A 18 3.01 -7.45 8.85
C ALA A 18 2.76 -8.25 7.57
N HIS A 19 3.51 -9.34 7.42
CA HIS A 19 3.14 -10.41 6.50
C HIS A 19 1.85 -11.12 6.96
N ILE A 20 1.14 -11.78 6.04
CA ILE A 20 0.01 -12.66 6.36
C ILE A 20 0.45 -13.66 7.43
N ASP A 21 -0.41 -13.92 8.40
CA ASP A 21 -0.14 -14.82 9.52
C ASP A 21 1.05 -14.47 10.43
N ALA A 22 1.73 -13.34 10.28
CA ALA A 22 2.76 -12.93 11.24
C ALA A 22 2.19 -12.56 12.63
N GLY A 23 0.85 -12.47 12.74
CA GLY A 23 0.14 -12.20 13.99
C GLY A 23 -0.21 -10.72 14.19
N LYS A 24 -0.39 -9.97 13.10
CA LYS A 24 -0.81 -8.56 13.10
C LYS A 24 -2.07 -8.35 13.93
N THR A 25 -3.20 -8.94 13.53
CA THR A 25 -4.50 -8.80 14.21
C THR A 25 -4.41 -9.27 15.66
N THR A 26 -3.70 -10.37 15.94
CA THR A 26 -3.48 -10.84 17.32
C THR A 26 -2.74 -9.78 18.14
N THR A 27 -1.71 -9.16 17.60
CA THR A 27 -0.96 -8.09 18.29
C THR A 27 -1.85 -6.89 18.56
N THR A 28 -2.63 -6.45 17.58
CA THR A 28 -3.59 -5.33 17.72
C THR A 28 -4.65 -5.62 18.79
N GLU A 29 -5.24 -6.82 18.80
CA GLU A 29 -6.23 -7.22 19.81
C GLU A 29 -5.64 -7.22 21.24
N ARG A 30 -4.37 -7.63 21.41
CA ARG A 30 -3.69 -7.56 22.71
C ARG A 30 -3.41 -6.13 23.15
N ILE A 31 -3.02 -5.26 22.21
CA ILE A 31 -2.87 -3.82 22.47
C ILE A 31 -4.21 -3.25 22.97
N LEU A 32 -5.32 -3.52 22.27
CA LEU A 32 -6.65 -3.04 22.68
C LEU A 32 -7.08 -3.57 24.06
N TYR A 33 -6.73 -4.79 24.37
CA TYR A 33 -7.03 -5.37 25.68
C TYR A 33 -6.22 -4.69 26.80
N TYR A 34 -4.89 -4.61 26.67
CA TYR A 34 -4.04 -4.02 27.72
C TYR A 34 -4.28 -2.52 27.92
N THR A 35 -4.72 -1.82 26.89
CA THR A 35 -5.14 -0.41 26.97
C THR A 35 -6.55 -0.23 27.52
N GLY A 36 -7.25 -1.33 27.86
CA GLY A 36 -8.60 -1.31 28.43
C GLY A 36 -9.70 -0.92 27.43
N LYS A 37 -9.37 -0.89 26.14
CA LYS A 37 -10.34 -0.57 25.08
C LYS A 37 -11.36 -1.70 24.87
N THR A 38 -10.92 -2.95 24.98
CA THR A 38 -11.77 -4.14 24.96
C THR A 38 -11.72 -4.87 26.30
N HIS A 39 -12.83 -5.48 26.69
CA HIS A 39 -12.91 -6.27 27.93
C HIS A 39 -12.72 -7.77 27.72
N LYS A 40 -12.66 -8.20 26.47
CA LYS A 40 -12.40 -9.57 26.04
C LYS A 40 -11.38 -9.55 24.93
N ILE A 41 -10.49 -10.53 24.94
CA ILE A 41 -9.55 -10.76 23.85
C ILE A 41 -10.32 -11.39 22.70
N GLY A 42 -10.32 -10.75 21.53
CA GLY A 42 -10.84 -11.30 20.28
C GLY A 42 -9.82 -12.29 19.70
N GLU A 43 -10.20 -13.55 19.57
CA GLU A 43 -9.37 -14.53 18.88
C GLU A 43 -9.70 -14.55 17.39
N VAL A 44 -8.67 -14.45 16.54
CA VAL A 44 -8.84 -14.43 15.07
C VAL A 44 -9.48 -15.72 14.56
N HIS A 45 -9.07 -16.86 15.11
CA HIS A 45 -9.60 -18.17 14.72
C HIS A 45 -11.08 -18.37 15.07
N ASP A 46 -11.60 -17.64 16.05
CA ASP A 46 -13.00 -17.68 16.44
C ASP A 46 -13.85 -16.63 15.72
N GLY A 47 -13.24 -15.82 14.84
CA GLY A 47 -13.90 -14.70 14.16
C GLY A 47 -14.37 -13.60 15.12
N ALA A 48 -13.74 -13.47 16.28
CA ALA A 48 -14.11 -12.57 17.36
C ALA A 48 -13.23 -11.33 17.46
N ALA A 49 -12.30 -11.13 16.51
CA ALA A 49 -11.39 -9.99 16.48
C ALA A 49 -12.16 -8.68 16.23
N THR A 50 -11.88 -7.66 17.04
CA THR A 50 -12.58 -6.35 16.99
C THR A 50 -12.22 -5.58 15.72
N MET A 51 -10.97 -5.67 15.29
CA MET A 51 -10.47 -4.94 14.12
C MET A 51 -10.89 -5.58 12.79
N ASP A 52 -11.01 -6.89 12.72
CA ASP A 52 -11.52 -7.61 11.55
C ASP A 52 -13.07 -7.65 11.63
N TRP A 53 -13.70 -6.51 11.33
CA TRP A 53 -15.15 -6.33 11.51
C TRP A 53 -15.99 -6.83 10.33
N MET A 54 -15.38 -6.99 9.15
CA MET A 54 -16.07 -7.54 7.97
C MET A 54 -16.24 -9.05 8.11
N VAL A 55 -17.40 -9.55 7.68
CA VAL A 55 -17.67 -10.99 7.69
C VAL A 55 -16.64 -11.77 6.86
N GLN A 56 -16.19 -11.18 5.73
CA GLN A 56 -15.17 -11.76 4.87
C GLN A 56 -13.80 -11.86 5.55
N GLU A 57 -13.42 -10.87 6.35
CA GLU A 57 -12.20 -10.88 7.16
C GLU A 57 -12.25 -12.02 8.18
N GLN A 58 -13.36 -12.14 8.89
CA GLN A 58 -13.58 -13.16 9.91
C GLN A 58 -13.60 -14.58 9.31
N GLU A 59 -14.28 -14.77 8.17
CA GLU A 59 -14.35 -16.07 7.49
C GLU A 59 -13.01 -16.52 6.91
N ARG A 60 -12.18 -15.58 6.44
CA ARG A 60 -10.91 -15.85 5.76
C ARG A 60 -9.70 -15.75 6.68
N GLY A 61 -9.83 -15.10 7.84
CA GLY A 61 -8.74 -14.84 8.79
C GLY A 61 -7.71 -13.85 8.28
N VAL A 62 -8.07 -12.97 7.32
CA VAL A 62 -7.18 -11.97 6.74
C VAL A 62 -7.83 -10.59 6.79
N THR A 63 -7.05 -9.57 7.17
CA THR A 63 -7.50 -8.18 7.12
C THR A 63 -7.57 -7.72 5.67
N ILE A 64 -8.72 -7.20 5.27
CA ILE A 64 -9.01 -6.72 3.91
C ILE A 64 -9.00 -5.20 3.88
N THR A 65 -9.68 -4.59 4.87
CA THR A 65 -9.86 -3.15 4.97
C THR A 65 -9.11 -2.62 6.17
N SER A 66 -8.40 -1.49 6.02
CA SER A 66 -7.80 -0.83 7.17
C SER A 66 -8.87 -0.35 8.14
N ALA A 67 -8.71 -0.65 9.42
CA ALA A 67 -9.58 -0.18 10.50
C ALA A 67 -8.81 0.79 11.39
N ALA A 68 -9.48 1.85 11.85
CA ALA A 68 -8.91 2.83 12.77
C ALA A 68 -9.50 2.66 14.16
N THR A 69 -8.65 2.77 15.19
CA THR A 69 -9.09 2.76 16.57
C THR A 69 -8.21 3.66 17.42
N THR A 70 -8.78 4.19 18.51
CA THR A 70 -8.06 5.05 19.46
C THR A 70 -7.98 4.36 20.80
N CYS A 71 -6.80 4.26 21.37
CA CYS A 71 -6.56 3.73 22.70
C CYS A 71 -5.63 4.65 23.51
N PHE A 72 -5.48 4.37 24.81
CA PHE A 72 -4.74 5.20 25.75
C PHE A 72 -3.71 4.36 26.50
N TRP A 73 -2.47 4.84 26.59
CA TRP A 73 -1.42 4.19 27.33
C TRP A 73 -0.51 5.23 28.01
N LYS A 74 -0.31 5.14 29.34
CA LYS A 74 0.56 6.03 30.11
C LYS A 74 0.46 7.50 29.70
N ASP A 75 -0.75 8.10 29.79
CA ASP A 75 -1.04 9.49 29.43
C ASP A 75 -0.86 9.86 27.94
N HIS A 76 -0.57 8.88 27.07
CA HIS A 76 -0.53 9.05 25.63
C HIS A 76 -1.80 8.54 24.97
N VAL A 77 -2.11 9.17 23.83
CA VAL A 77 -3.17 8.74 22.92
C VAL A 77 -2.52 8.04 21.72
N ILE A 78 -2.92 6.81 21.47
CA ILE A 78 -2.44 6.03 20.33
C ILE A 78 -3.60 5.79 19.39
N GLN A 79 -3.50 6.35 18.20
CA GLN A 79 -4.41 6.07 17.08
C GLN A 79 -3.75 4.98 16.21
N ILE A 80 -4.40 3.84 16.13
CA ILE A 80 -3.89 2.68 15.40
C ILE A 80 -4.67 2.55 14.11
N ILE A 81 -3.97 2.46 12.98
CA ILE A 81 -4.53 2.01 11.72
C ILE A 81 -4.00 0.59 11.46
N ASP A 82 -4.90 -0.37 11.50
CA ASP A 82 -4.60 -1.75 11.16
C ASP A 82 -4.58 -1.91 9.64
N THR A 83 -3.41 -2.23 9.07
CA THR A 83 -3.23 -2.28 7.61
C THR A 83 -3.35 -3.72 7.10
N PRO A 84 -3.95 -3.96 5.91
CA PRO A 84 -3.92 -5.29 5.30
C PRO A 84 -2.49 -5.80 5.11
N GLY A 85 -2.32 -7.13 5.22
CA GLY A 85 -1.04 -7.79 4.94
C GLY A 85 -0.94 -8.41 3.56
N HIS A 86 -2.04 -8.44 2.77
CA HIS A 86 -2.08 -9.11 1.48
C HIS A 86 -1.78 -8.14 0.33
N VAL A 87 -1.00 -8.60 -0.64
CA VAL A 87 -0.56 -7.78 -1.79
C VAL A 87 -1.70 -7.29 -2.68
N ASP A 88 -2.82 -8.00 -2.74
CA ASP A 88 -4.00 -7.58 -3.49
C ASP A 88 -4.65 -6.29 -2.91
N PHE A 89 -4.28 -5.91 -1.69
CA PHE A 89 -4.77 -4.71 -0.99
C PHE A 89 -3.68 -3.64 -0.82
N THR A 90 -2.72 -3.57 -1.73
CA THR A 90 -1.63 -2.57 -1.70
C THR A 90 -2.13 -1.14 -1.61
N ALA A 91 -3.26 -0.81 -2.23
CA ALA A 91 -3.88 0.50 -2.13
C ALA A 91 -4.27 0.88 -0.70
N GLU A 92 -4.81 -0.09 0.07
CA GLU A 92 -5.14 0.12 1.48
C GLU A 92 -3.87 0.36 2.31
N VAL A 93 -2.79 -0.37 2.01
CA VAL A 93 -1.49 -0.19 2.67
C VAL A 93 -0.92 1.19 2.35
N GLU A 94 -0.89 1.60 1.08
CA GLU A 94 -0.37 2.91 0.66
C GLU A 94 -1.17 4.07 1.26
N ARG A 95 -2.50 3.98 1.24
CA ARG A 95 -3.38 4.97 1.89
C ARG A 95 -3.08 5.13 3.36
N SER A 96 -2.90 4.01 4.05
CA SER A 96 -2.60 4.00 5.47
C SER A 96 -1.23 4.58 5.77
N LEU A 97 -0.18 4.11 5.06
CA LEU A 97 1.19 4.59 5.26
C LEU A 97 1.36 6.10 5.01
N ARG A 98 0.56 6.67 4.09
CA ARG A 98 0.62 8.12 3.78
C ARG A 98 0.15 9.00 4.93
N VAL A 99 -0.69 8.49 5.82
CA VAL A 99 -1.30 9.26 6.90
C VAL A 99 -0.76 8.91 8.29
N LEU A 100 0.12 7.92 8.38
CA LEU A 100 0.77 7.51 9.61
C LEU A 100 1.99 8.37 9.91
N ASP A 101 2.24 8.58 11.18
CA ASP A 101 3.46 9.23 11.65
C ASP A 101 4.56 8.19 11.92
N GLY A 102 4.19 6.97 12.34
CA GLY A 102 5.12 5.88 12.58
C GLY A 102 4.48 4.50 12.38
N ALA A 103 5.27 3.45 12.42
CA ALA A 103 4.78 2.09 12.24
C ALA A 103 5.45 1.07 13.16
N VAL A 104 4.70 0.01 13.48
CA VAL A 104 5.21 -1.22 14.11
C VAL A 104 5.24 -2.32 13.04
N ALA A 105 6.42 -2.80 12.70
CA ALA A 105 6.61 -3.89 11.76
C ALA A 105 6.68 -5.22 12.51
N VAL A 106 5.70 -6.10 12.30
CA VAL A 106 5.60 -7.40 12.97
C VAL A 106 6.16 -8.50 12.09
N PHE A 107 7.14 -9.24 12.59
CA PHE A 107 7.78 -10.36 11.92
C PHE A 107 7.55 -11.66 12.69
N ASP A 108 7.54 -12.78 12.00
CA ASP A 108 7.46 -14.11 12.61
C ASP A 108 8.86 -14.56 13.06
N ALA A 109 8.98 -15.01 14.30
CA ALA A 109 10.25 -15.43 14.89
C ALA A 109 10.87 -16.67 14.22
N VAL A 110 10.05 -17.50 13.56
CA VAL A 110 10.48 -18.69 12.83
C VAL A 110 10.83 -18.35 11.38
N ALA A 111 9.98 -17.60 10.69
CA ALA A 111 10.12 -17.30 9.28
C ALA A 111 11.04 -16.09 8.99
N GLY A 112 11.18 -15.16 9.93
CA GLY A 112 11.89 -13.90 9.72
C GLY A 112 11.19 -13.02 8.67
N VAL A 113 11.99 -12.38 7.81
CA VAL A 113 11.47 -11.54 6.72
C VAL A 113 10.90 -12.41 5.60
N GLN A 114 9.68 -12.11 5.20
CA GLN A 114 8.94 -12.78 4.13
C GLN A 114 8.65 -11.79 2.98
N PRO A 115 8.32 -12.23 1.75
CA PRO A 115 8.21 -11.34 0.58
C PRO A 115 7.25 -10.17 0.76
N GLN A 116 6.10 -10.40 1.38
CA GLN A 116 5.15 -9.32 1.66
C GLN A 116 5.70 -8.31 2.67
N SER A 117 6.50 -8.77 3.64
CA SER A 117 7.20 -7.86 4.56
C SER A 117 8.14 -6.92 3.81
N GLU A 118 8.84 -7.42 2.79
CA GLU A 118 9.73 -6.59 1.95
C GLU A 118 8.94 -5.52 1.19
N THR A 119 7.79 -5.88 0.63
CA THR A 119 6.95 -4.95 -0.11
C THR A 119 6.43 -3.82 0.79
N VAL A 120 5.84 -4.17 1.94
CA VAL A 120 5.32 -3.17 2.89
C VAL A 120 6.45 -2.32 3.47
N TRP A 121 7.61 -2.92 3.73
CA TRP A 121 8.80 -2.21 4.21
C TRP A 121 9.31 -1.19 3.19
N ARG A 122 9.38 -1.55 1.90
CA ARG A 122 9.75 -0.61 0.81
C ARG A 122 8.75 0.53 0.68
N GLN A 123 7.46 0.24 0.78
CA GLN A 123 6.41 1.28 0.77
C GLN A 123 6.57 2.24 1.96
N ALA A 124 6.78 1.71 3.17
CA ALA A 124 7.05 2.55 4.34
C ALA A 124 8.32 3.41 4.18
N THR A 125 9.36 2.89 3.52
CA THR A 125 10.57 3.66 3.19
C THR A 125 10.28 4.75 2.16
N LYS A 126 9.48 4.46 1.13
CA LYS A 126 9.05 5.44 0.11
C LYS A 126 8.36 6.65 0.75
N TYR A 127 7.55 6.43 1.77
CA TYR A 127 6.82 7.48 2.49
C TYR A 127 7.59 8.03 3.71
N GLY A 128 8.82 7.61 3.93
CA GLY A 128 9.66 8.09 5.04
C GLY A 128 9.10 7.77 6.43
N VAL A 129 8.29 6.71 6.58
CA VAL A 129 7.64 6.35 7.85
C VAL A 129 8.64 5.73 8.81
N PRO A 130 8.94 6.39 9.96
CA PRO A 130 9.75 5.82 11.04
C PRO A 130 9.13 4.56 11.62
N ARG A 131 9.94 3.57 11.98
CA ARG A 131 9.40 2.28 12.41
C ARG A 131 10.26 1.56 13.43
N ILE A 132 9.58 0.82 14.31
CA ILE A 132 10.16 -0.17 15.20
C ILE A 132 9.73 -1.55 14.73
N ALA A 133 10.47 -2.59 15.11
CA ALA A 133 10.16 -3.96 14.73
C ALA A 133 9.76 -4.80 15.97
N PHE A 134 8.80 -5.71 15.76
CA PHE A 134 8.36 -6.65 16.77
C PHE A 134 8.45 -8.08 16.25
N ILE A 135 9.37 -8.87 16.82
CA ILE A 135 9.50 -10.30 16.49
C ILE A 135 8.49 -11.08 17.31
N ASN A 136 7.42 -11.48 16.67
CA ASN A 136 6.26 -12.16 17.27
C ASN A 136 6.36 -13.68 17.15
N LYS A 137 5.52 -14.40 17.89
CA LYS A 137 5.44 -15.86 17.92
C LYS A 137 6.70 -16.54 18.45
N PHE A 138 7.38 -15.90 19.37
CA PHE A 138 8.60 -16.44 19.97
C PHE A 138 8.35 -17.69 20.83
N ASP A 139 7.09 -18.06 21.06
CA ASP A 139 6.63 -19.30 21.70
C ASP A 139 6.62 -20.52 20.77
N ARG A 140 6.84 -20.35 19.45
CA ARG A 140 6.82 -21.44 18.48
C ARG A 140 8.15 -22.17 18.43
N VAL A 141 8.05 -23.50 18.09
CA VAL A 141 9.24 -24.33 17.87
C VAL A 141 10.05 -23.76 16.71
N GLY A 142 11.34 -23.60 16.94
CA GLY A 142 12.28 -23.02 15.97
C GLY A 142 12.33 -21.51 15.91
N ALA A 143 11.69 -20.81 16.84
CA ALA A 143 11.81 -19.37 16.97
C ALA A 143 13.25 -18.96 17.31
N ASP A 144 13.79 -18.01 16.54
CA ASP A 144 15.14 -17.48 16.73
C ASP A 144 15.14 -15.96 16.51
N PHE A 145 15.30 -15.22 17.58
CA PHE A 145 15.26 -13.75 17.59
C PHE A 145 16.39 -13.13 16.78
N PHE A 146 17.61 -13.59 16.97
CA PHE A 146 18.78 -13.00 16.33
C PHE A 146 18.86 -13.37 14.84
N ARG A 147 18.42 -14.57 14.48
CA ARG A 147 18.25 -14.94 13.06
C ARG A 147 17.19 -14.06 12.37
N ALA A 148 16.06 -13.79 13.04
CA ALA A 148 15.06 -12.89 12.49
C ALA A 148 15.62 -11.48 12.26
N ILE A 149 16.39 -10.91 13.20
CA ILE A 149 17.10 -9.65 13.03
C ILE A 149 18.07 -9.73 11.84
N GLN A 150 18.83 -10.81 11.72
CA GLN A 150 19.75 -10.96 10.61
C GLN A 150 19.03 -10.96 9.25
N THR A 151 17.86 -11.61 9.15
CA THR A 151 17.06 -11.54 7.89
C THR A 151 16.58 -10.13 7.58
N MET A 152 16.34 -9.27 8.59
CA MET A 152 16.01 -7.86 8.35
C MET A 152 17.20 -7.09 7.79
N ARG A 153 18.40 -7.34 8.29
CA ARG A 153 19.65 -6.74 7.78
C ARG A 153 19.91 -7.18 6.34
N ASP A 154 19.81 -8.49 6.05
CA ASP A 154 20.17 -9.07 4.77
C ASP A 154 19.14 -8.76 3.67
N ARG A 155 17.84 -8.81 3.96
CA ARG A 155 16.77 -8.71 2.96
C ARG A 155 16.15 -7.32 2.85
N LEU A 156 16.11 -6.57 3.95
CA LEU A 156 15.51 -5.21 3.97
C LEU A 156 16.57 -4.11 3.92
N GLY A 157 17.84 -4.43 4.12
CA GLY A 157 18.90 -3.44 4.31
C GLY A 157 18.68 -2.58 5.57
N ALA A 158 17.90 -3.08 6.52
CA ALA A 158 17.53 -2.36 7.72
C ALA A 158 18.67 -2.35 8.74
N ASN A 159 18.91 -1.20 9.37
CA ASN A 159 19.77 -1.13 10.57
C ASN A 159 18.98 -1.61 11.79
N ALA A 160 18.69 -2.92 11.82
CA ALA A 160 17.91 -3.57 12.85
C ALA A 160 18.81 -3.89 14.07
N ILE A 161 18.49 -3.27 15.22
CA ILE A 161 19.27 -3.38 16.46
C ILE A 161 18.38 -3.98 17.54
N ALA A 162 18.88 -4.99 18.25
CA ALA A 162 18.16 -5.56 19.38
C ALA A 162 17.98 -4.51 20.49
N ALA A 163 16.74 -4.19 20.83
CA ALA A 163 16.40 -3.38 22.00
C ALA A 163 16.13 -4.26 23.22
N GLN A 164 15.94 -5.55 23.01
CA GLN A 164 15.65 -6.55 24.03
C GLN A 164 16.40 -7.85 23.75
N VAL A 165 16.58 -8.66 24.78
CA VAL A 165 17.07 -10.03 24.68
C VAL A 165 16.04 -10.96 25.33
N PRO A 166 15.52 -11.99 24.62
CA PRO A 166 14.58 -12.93 25.21
C PRO A 166 15.27 -13.82 26.26
N MET A 167 14.54 -14.16 27.32
CA MET A 167 14.94 -15.13 28.34
C MET A 167 14.15 -16.43 28.13
N GLY A 168 14.87 -17.51 27.84
CA GLY A 168 14.30 -18.76 27.35
C GLY A 168 13.93 -18.67 25.86
N ALA A 169 13.36 -19.74 25.32
CA ALA A 169 12.91 -19.83 23.94
C ALA A 169 11.72 -20.78 23.80
N GLU A 170 10.93 -20.65 22.76
CA GLU A 170 9.79 -21.53 22.46
C GLU A 170 8.81 -21.61 23.64
N SER A 171 8.43 -22.82 24.07
CA SER A 171 7.55 -23.05 25.22
C SER A 171 8.13 -22.53 26.54
N ASN A 172 9.45 -22.38 26.61
CA ASN A 172 10.19 -21.87 27.79
C ASN A 172 10.49 -20.37 27.72
N PHE A 173 9.90 -19.63 26.82
CA PHE A 173 10.01 -18.16 26.79
C PHE A 173 9.29 -17.60 28.03
N TRP A 174 10.06 -17.16 29.02
CA TRP A 174 9.52 -16.77 30.33
C TRP A 174 9.76 -15.30 30.71
N GLY A 175 10.59 -14.59 29.95
CA GLY A 175 10.87 -13.18 30.22
C GLY A 175 11.75 -12.55 29.16
N LEU A 176 12.13 -11.30 29.38
CA LEU A 176 13.04 -10.56 28.52
C LEU A 176 13.95 -9.63 29.31
N ILE A 177 15.04 -9.23 28.70
CA ILE A 177 15.94 -8.19 29.19
C ILE A 177 15.75 -6.97 28.32
N ASP A 178 15.37 -5.86 28.91
CA ASP A 178 15.33 -4.56 28.24
C ASP A 178 16.75 -3.98 28.24
N LEU A 179 17.32 -3.83 27.05
CA LEU A 179 18.69 -3.32 26.90
C LEU A 179 18.79 -1.80 27.08
N VAL A 180 17.67 -1.07 26.96
CA VAL A 180 17.64 0.37 27.17
C VAL A 180 17.76 0.70 28.67
N THR A 181 16.95 0.05 29.49
CA THR A 181 16.95 0.22 30.93
C THR A 181 17.95 -0.73 31.67
N ASN A 182 18.48 -1.71 30.94
CA ASN A 182 19.33 -2.79 31.46
C ASN A 182 18.66 -3.57 32.60
N THR A 183 17.36 -3.84 32.43
CA THR A 183 16.51 -4.51 33.42
C THR A 183 15.95 -5.81 32.85
N ALA A 184 16.00 -6.89 33.64
CA ALA A 184 15.36 -8.14 33.30
C ALA A 184 13.92 -8.18 33.82
N TRP A 185 13.00 -8.68 33.00
CA TRP A 185 11.58 -8.75 33.31
C TRP A 185 11.08 -10.19 33.21
N ASP A 186 10.46 -10.70 34.30
CA ASP A 186 9.81 -11.99 34.33
C ASP A 186 8.32 -11.85 34.01
N PHE A 187 7.80 -12.66 33.14
CA PHE A 187 6.38 -12.67 32.72
C PHE A 187 5.54 -13.47 33.75
N LYS A 188 4.85 -12.75 34.61
CA LYS A 188 3.94 -13.33 35.59
C LYS A 188 2.52 -13.42 35.06
N GLU A 189 1.89 -14.58 35.27
CA GLU A 189 0.50 -14.82 34.88
C GLU A 189 -0.43 -14.54 36.08
N ASP A 190 -1.47 -13.74 35.85
CA ASP A 190 -2.50 -13.50 36.86
C ASP A 190 -3.56 -14.62 36.92
N ALA A 191 -4.50 -14.53 37.85
CA ALA A 191 -5.56 -15.52 38.02
C ALA A 191 -6.52 -15.63 36.80
N LYS A 192 -6.42 -14.71 35.84
CA LYS A 192 -7.24 -14.69 34.61
C LYS A 192 -6.42 -15.15 33.38
N GLY A 193 -5.19 -15.57 33.54
CA GLY A 193 -4.31 -15.98 32.45
C GLY A 193 -3.65 -14.82 31.72
N MET A 194 -3.65 -13.60 32.31
CA MET A 194 -3.00 -12.42 31.74
C MET A 194 -1.58 -12.28 32.22
N ILE A 195 -0.71 -11.87 31.34
CA ILE A 195 0.71 -11.71 31.60
C ILE A 195 1.01 -10.26 32.01
N TYR A 196 1.77 -10.10 33.07
CA TYR A 196 2.29 -8.80 33.50
C TYR A 196 3.80 -8.96 33.76
N PRO A 197 4.64 -8.04 33.22
CA PRO A 197 6.07 -8.06 33.48
C PRO A 197 6.36 -7.60 34.91
N GLU A 198 7.18 -8.35 35.61
CA GLU A 198 7.72 -7.98 36.91
C GLU A 198 9.23 -7.88 36.83
N PRO A 199 9.87 -6.79 37.35
CA PRO A 199 11.31 -6.64 37.28
C PRO A 199 11.99 -7.66 38.15
N LEU A 200 13.11 -8.19 37.69
CA LEU A 200 14.03 -9.00 38.48
C LEU A 200 15.11 -8.12 39.08
N ASP A 201 15.60 -8.51 40.26
CA ASP A 201 16.67 -7.80 40.97
C ASP A 201 18.00 -7.83 40.18
N GLU A 202 18.26 -8.91 39.44
CA GLU A 202 19.49 -9.12 38.67
C GLU A 202 19.19 -9.83 37.34
N ILE A 203 20.03 -9.59 36.34
CA ILE A 203 19.98 -10.31 35.07
C ILE A 203 20.44 -11.76 35.33
N PRO A 204 19.68 -12.78 34.85
CA PRO A 204 20.07 -14.19 35.01
C PRO A 204 21.47 -14.48 34.46
N ALA A 205 22.28 -15.25 35.21
CA ALA A 205 23.66 -15.49 34.88
C ALA A 205 23.91 -16.02 33.46
N GLU A 206 22.99 -16.84 32.95
CA GLU A 206 23.05 -17.36 31.59
C GLU A 206 22.83 -16.31 30.51
N CYS A 207 22.27 -15.16 30.85
CA CYS A 207 21.93 -14.09 29.90
C CYS A 207 22.88 -12.88 29.97
N VAL A 208 23.74 -12.81 30.99
CA VAL A 208 24.63 -11.64 31.25
C VAL A 208 25.53 -11.34 30.05
N GLU A 209 26.17 -12.36 29.49
CA GLU A 209 27.12 -12.20 28.37
C GLU A 209 26.42 -11.65 27.10
N ILE A 210 25.31 -12.28 26.67
CA ILE A 210 24.59 -11.85 25.50
C ILE A 210 23.91 -10.48 25.70
N ALA A 211 23.42 -10.19 26.90
CA ALA A 211 22.85 -8.88 27.21
C ALA A 211 23.90 -7.78 27.14
N ALA A 212 25.10 -8.02 27.68
CA ALA A 212 26.21 -7.08 27.60
C ALA A 212 26.65 -6.82 26.16
N GLU A 213 26.84 -7.89 25.36
CA GLU A 213 27.17 -7.77 23.92
C GLU A 213 26.14 -6.94 23.17
N LYS A 214 24.86 -7.27 23.31
CA LYS A 214 23.80 -6.60 22.57
C LYS A 214 23.53 -5.19 23.08
N ARG A 215 23.77 -4.91 24.35
CA ARG A 215 23.73 -3.53 24.85
C ARG A 215 24.87 -2.69 24.27
N GLU A 216 26.07 -3.23 24.12
CA GLU A 216 27.19 -2.55 23.47
C GLU A 216 26.85 -2.19 22.02
N GLU A 217 26.31 -3.15 21.23
CA GLU A 217 25.80 -2.88 19.85
C GLU A 217 24.75 -1.76 19.82
N LEU A 218 23.82 -1.76 20.80
CA LEU A 218 22.77 -0.75 20.92
C LEU A 218 23.35 0.64 21.21
N LEU A 219 24.30 0.73 22.17
CA LEU A 219 24.96 1.97 22.54
C LEU A 219 25.80 2.53 21.39
N GLU A 220 26.54 1.68 20.68
CA GLU A 220 27.34 2.07 19.52
C GLU A 220 26.45 2.67 18.43
N ALA A 221 25.36 1.97 18.06
CA ALA A 221 24.44 2.44 17.05
C ALA A 221 23.71 3.75 17.44
N ALA A 222 23.36 3.91 18.71
CA ALA A 222 22.70 5.12 19.20
C ALA A 222 23.66 6.31 19.33
N SER A 223 24.96 6.07 19.52
CA SER A 223 25.98 7.12 19.70
C SER A 223 26.09 8.06 18.48
N ASP A 224 25.78 7.58 17.28
CA ASP A 224 25.78 8.40 16.07
C ASP A 224 24.75 9.55 16.11
N PHE A 225 23.78 9.50 17.05
CA PHE A 225 22.68 10.46 17.14
C PHE A 225 22.73 11.34 18.39
N SER A 226 23.77 11.21 19.24
CA SER A 226 23.94 12.05 20.43
C SER A 226 25.41 12.18 20.80
N GLU A 227 25.94 13.41 20.71
CA GLU A 227 27.32 13.70 21.13
C GLU A 227 27.54 13.38 22.60
N GLU A 228 26.55 13.63 23.48
CA GLU A 228 26.60 13.32 24.90
C GLU A 228 26.73 11.81 25.14
N LEU A 229 25.90 11.01 24.42
CA LEU A 229 25.98 9.54 24.51
C LEU A 229 27.32 9.03 23.99
N MET A 230 27.78 9.56 22.86
CA MET A 230 29.08 9.19 22.26
C MET A 230 30.23 9.43 23.26
N MET A 231 30.26 10.57 23.93
CA MET A 231 31.27 10.89 24.90
C MET A 231 31.22 9.93 26.09
N ALA A 232 30.03 9.68 26.66
CA ALA A 232 29.86 8.75 27.77
C ALA A 232 30.33 7.34 27.45
N VAL A 233 30.01 6.84 26.25
CA VAL A 233 30.44 5.51 25.76
C VAL A 233 31.97 5.44 25.59
N LEU A 234 32.57 6.47 24.98
CA LEU A 234 34.04 6.52 24.78
C LEU A 234 34.82 6.63 26.10
N GLU A 235 34.29 7.34 27.10
CA GLU A 235 34.91 7.50 28.41
C GLU A 235 34.61 6.31 29.34
N GLY A 236 33.70 5.40 28.93
CA GLY A 236 33.30 4.24 29.73
C GLY A 236 32.47 4.62 30.96
N GLU A 237 31.76 5.74 30.87
CA GLU A 237 30.87 6.21 31.93
C GLU A 237 29.50 5.47 31.88
N GLU A 238 28.78 5.50 33.00
CA GLU A 238 27.42 4.96 33.03
C GLU A 238 26.48 5.83 32.19
N VAL A 239 25.81 5.20 31.24
CA VAL A 239 24.90 5.89 30.33
C VAL A 239 23.54 6.12 30.97
N ASP A 240 23.09 7.37 31.01
CA ASP A 240 21.76 7.74 31.45
C ASP A 240 20.68 7.19 30.51
N VAL A 241 19.61 6.62 31.07
CA VAL A 241 18.52 5.99 30.30
C VAL A 241 17.79 6.99 29.41
N GLU A 242 17.56 8.20 29.88
CA GLU A 242 16.83 9.22 29.10
C GLU A 242 17.69 9.74 27.94
N THR A 243 19.00 9.88 28.14
CA THR A 243 19.95 10.21 27.06
C THR A 243 19.97 9.11 25.98
N LEU A 244 20.01 7.83 26.40
CA LEU A 244 19.95 6.71 25.45
C LEU A 244 18.61 6.64 24.70
N LYS A 245 17.48 6.83 25.39
CA LYS A 245 16.16 6.90 24.76
C LYS A 245 16.08 8.04 23.74
N GLY A 246 16.60 9.22 24.10
CA GLY A 246 16.66 10.39 23.22
C GLY A 246 17.45 10.12 21.93
N ALA A 247 18.62 9.49 22.05
CA ALA A 247 19.46 9.13 20.92
C ALA A 247 18.81 8.07 20.00
N LEU A 248 18.26 7.00 20.60
CA LEU A 248 17.53 5.97 19.85
C LEU A 248 16.33 6.57 19.12
N ARG A 249 15.54 7.42 19.79
CA ARG A 249 14.42 8.13 19.18
C ARG A 249 14.88 8.97 18.00
N ALA A 250 15.96 9.73 18.13
CA ALA A 250 16.51 10.54 17.05
C ALA A 250 16.88 9.66 15.83
N GLY A 251 17.53 8.52 16.07
CA GLY A 251 17.87 7.56 15.02
C GLY A 251 16.65 6.92 14.35
N VAL A 252 15.58 6.63 15.10
CA VAL A 252 14.31 6.13 14.56
C VAL A 252 13.62 7.18 13.73
N LEU A 253 13.53 8.43 14.21
CA LEU A 253 12.92 9.54 13.47
C LEU A 253 13.68 9.85 12.18
N ALA A 254 14.99 9.72 12.18
CA ALA A 254 15.84 9.84 10.99
C ALA A 254 15.70 8.64 10.02
N GLY A 255 14.99 7.57 10.41
CA GLY A 255 14.87 6.36 9.61
C GLY A 255 16.16 5.54 9.50
N GLN A 256 17.14 5.79 10.38
CA GLN A 256 18.47 5.19 10.31
C GLN A 256 18.69 4.05 11.32
N ILE A 257 17.85 3.95 12.35
CA ILE A 257 17.84 2.83 13.30
C ILE A 257 16.44 2.21 13.36
N ASN A 258 16.38 0.89 13.46
CA ASN A 258 15.15 0.15 13.70
C ASN A 258 15.31 -0.71 14.95
N PRO A 259 14.89 -0.22 16.14
CA PRO A 259 14.91 -1.02 17.37
C PRO A 259 13.97 -2.23 17.22
N VAL A 260 14.46 -3.40 17.67
CA VAL A 260 13.77 -4.67 17.55
C VAL A 260 13.38 -5.19 18.93
N PHE A 261 12.09 -5.48 19.08
CA PHE A 261 11.46 -6.00 20.28
C PHE A 261 11.02 -7.45 20.07
N VAL A 262 10.82 -8.19 21.16
CA VAL A 262 10.46 -9.62 21.10
C VAL A 262 9.21 -9.91 21.92
N GLY A 263 8.40 -10.86 21.45
CA GLY A 263 7.23 -11.30 22.19
C GLY A 263 6.46 -12.45 21.55
N SER A 264 5.37 -12.79 22.21
CA SER A 264 4.35 -13.68 21.69
C SER A 264 2.97 -13.07 21.98
N ALA A 265 2.38 -12.47 20.98
CA ALA A 265 1.04 -11.89 21.10
C ALA A 265 0.01 -12.95 21.53
N TYR A 266 0.09 -14.16 20.99
CA TYR A 266 -0.80 -15.26 21.37
C TYR A 266 -0.69 -15.65 22.85
N LYS A 267 0.50 -15.57 23.41
CA LYS A 267 0.78 -15.85 24.84
C LYS A 267 0.74 -14.59 25.70
N ASN A 268 0.29 -13.47 25.19
CA ASN A 268 0.20 -12.17 25.88
C ASN A 268 1.56 -11.63 26.43
N LYS A 269 2.69 -11.99 25.82
CA LYS A 269 4.04 -11.64 26.27
C LYS A 269 4.67 -10.57 25.40
N GLY A 270 5.28 -9.54 26.00
CA GLY A 270 6.00 -8.47 25.30
C GLY A 270 5.14 -7.35 24.74
N ILE A 271 3.84 -7.32 25.05
CA ILE A 271 2.90 -6.31 24.49
C ILE A 271 2.98 -4.98 25.22
N GLN A 272 3.11 -5.00 26.55
CA GLN A 272 3.24 -3.77 27.35
C GLN A 272 4.55 -3.06 27.01
N GLU A 273 5.63 -3.82 26.87
CA GLU A 273 6.94 -3.30 26.46
C GLU A 273 6.90 -2.74 25.03
N LEU A 274 6.15 -3.35 24.13
CA LEU A 274 5.90 -2.81 22.78
C LEU A 274 5.15 -1.48 22.85
N LEU A 275 4.13 -1.37 23.71
CA LEU A 275 3.39 -0.12 23.92
C LEU A 275 4.29 0.97 24.50
N ASP A 276 5.19 0.65 25.41
CA ASP A 276 6.18 1.57 25.94
C ASP A 276 7.14 2.04 24.83
N ALA A 277 7.60 1.12 23.99
CA ALA A 277 8.43 1.45 22.83
C ALA A 277 7.73 2.36 21.82
N VAL A 278 6.43 2.18 21.59
CA VAL A 278 5.63 3.05 20.73
C VAL A 278 5.64 4.50 21.23
N ILE A 279 5.44 4.72 22.52
CA ILE A 279 5.44 6.08 23.08
C ILE A 279 6.83 6.68 23.19
N ASP A 280 7.87 5.85 23.44
CA ASP A 280 9.25 6.30 23.63
C ASP A 280 9.92 6.62 22.28
N PHE A 281 9.74 5.81 21.24
CA PHE A 281 10.54 5.87 20.02
C PHE A 281 9.81 6.34 18.77
N LEU A 282 8.47 6.14 18.66
CA LEU A 282 7.74 6.59 17.49
C LEU A 282 7.36 8.07 17.57
N PRO A 283 7.25 8.76 16.41
CA PRO A 283 6.97 10.19 16.36
C PRO A 283 5.59 10.57 16.87
N SER A 284 5.50 11.77 17.40
CA SER A 284 4.25 12.53 17.50
C SER A 284 4.06 13.36 16.20
N PRO A 285 2.87 13.93 15.97
CA PRO A 285 2.68 14.84 14.83
C PRO A 285 3.61 16.05 14.81
N LEU A 286 4.23 16.42 15.95
CA LEU A 286 5.19 17.50 16.05
C LEU A 286 6.60 17.11 15.59
N ASP A 287 6.91 15.82 15.57
CA ASP A 287 8.21 15.30 15.15
C ASP A 287 8.27 15.00 13.63
N VAL A 288 7.10 15.00 12.98
CA VAL A 288 7.02 14.76 11.53
C VAL A 288 7.44 16.03 10.78
N PRO A 289 8.17 15.91 9.64
CA PRO A 289 8.51 17.04 8.81
C PRO A 289 7.31 17.89 8.42
N GLU A 290 7.59 19.15 8.04
CA GLU A 290 6.59 20.04 7.46
C GLU A 290 5.84 19.34 6.32
N ILE A 291 4.54 19.63 6.20
CA ILE A 291 3.71 19.02 5.17
C ILE A 291 3.74 19.92 3.94
N ASP A 292 4.43 19.45 2.92
CA ASP A 292 4.54 20.11 1.63
C ASP A 292 3.27 19.97 0.81
N GLY A 293 2.97 20.99 0.04
CA GLY A 293 1.86 21.02 -0.89
C GLY A 293 2.01 22.14 -1.89
N VAL A 294 1.03 22.29 -2.74
CA VAL A 294 0.99 23.38 -3.73
C VAL A 294 -0.34 24.13 -3.63
N THR A 295 -0.32 25.42 -3.88
CA THR A 295 -1.57 26.15 -4.05
C THR A 295 -2.27 25.74 -5.34
N PRO A 296 -3.59 25.97 -5.52
CA PRO A 296 -4.26 25.73 -6.80
C PRO A 296 -3.65 26.51 -7.99
N LYS A 297 -2.77 27.46 -7.72
CA LYS A 297 -2.02 28.21 -8.75
C LYS A 297 -0.66 27.61 -9.07
N GLY A 298 -0.24 26.58 -8.34
CA GLY A 298 1.04 25.90 -8.52
C GLY A 298 2.20 26.47 -7.69
N ASP A 299 1.96 27.42 -6.78
CA ASP A 299 2.99 27.91 -5.87
C ASP A 299 3.20 26.93 -4.71
N GLU A 300 4.43 26.75 -4.27
CA GLU A 300 4.76 25.92 -3.10
C GLU A 300 4.08 26.47 -1.84
N ALA A 301 3.58 25.60 -1.02
CA ALA A 301 2.92 25.91 0.25
C ALA A 301 3.23 24.82 1.28
N VAL A 302 3.37 25.22 2.53
CA VAL A 302 3.73 24.33 3.65
C VAL A 302 2.70 24.46 4.76
N ARG A 303 2.49 23.38 5.51
CA ARG A 303 1.67 23.35 6.73
C ARG A 303 2.43 22.66 7.87
N HIS A 304 2.17 23.14 9.08
CA HIS A 304 2.74 22.59 10.30
C HIS A 304 1.62 21.99 11.16
N ALA A 305 1.95 21.04 11.99
CA ALA A 305 1.02 20.46 12.95
C ALA A 305 0.69 21.44 14.09
N ASP A 306 0.00 22.54 13.77
CA ASP A 306 -0.46 23.57 14.71
C ASP A 306 -1.95 23.82 14.53
N VAL A 307 -2.70 23.79 15.65
CA VAL A 307 -4.13 24.06 15.70
C VAL A 307 -4.49 25.51 15.27
N LYS A 308 -3.53 26.43 15.36
CA LYS A 308 -3.71 27.84 14.98
C LYS A 308 -3.51 28.11 13.50
N GLU A 309 -2.91 27.20 12.77
CA GLU A 309 -2.73 27.33 11.32
C GLU A 309 -4.06 27.17 10.56
N PRO A 310 -4.13 27.61 9.29
CA PRO A 310 -5.28 27.32 8.44
C PRO A 310 -5.53 25.80 8.36
N PHE A 311 -6.80 25.42 8.41
CA PHE A 311 -7.20 24.01 8.32
C PHE A 311 -6.70 23.37 7.04
N SER A 312 -6.11 22.18 7.17
CA SER A 312 -5.81 21.28 6.05
C SER A 312 -5.89 19.82 6.48
N ALA A 313 -6.49 19.00 5.63
CA ALA A 313 -6.68 17.57 5.84
C ALA A 313 -6.65 16.79 4.52
N LEU A 314 -6.17 15.57 4.57
CA LEU A 314 -6.18 14.64 3.44
C LEU A 314 -7.29 13.60 3.63
N ALA A 315 -8.17 13.46 2.64
CA ALA A 315 -9.14 12.38 2.56
C ALA A 315 -8.42 11.12 2.04
N PHE A 316 -8.14 10.17 2.93
CA PHE A 316 -7.32 9.01 2.57
C PHE A 316 -8.12 7.73 2.35
N LYS A 317 -9.36 7.66 2.85
CA LYS A 317 -10.21 6.49 2.71
C LYS A 317 -11.69 6.87 2.63
N ILE A 318 -12.41 6.20 1.75
CA ILE A 318 -13.87 6.29 1.66
C ILE A 318 -14.47 4.93 1.96
N MET A 319 -15.57 4.92 2.68
CA MET A 319 -16.34 3.73 3.01
C MET A 319 -17.83 4.02 2.86
N THR A 320 -18.57 3.09 2.32
CA THR A 320 -20.04 3.16 2.27
C THR A 320 -20.63 2.43 3.46
N ASP A 321 -21.39 3.15 4.26
CA ASP A 321 -22.08 2.61 5.43
C ASP A 321 -23.59 2.53 5.18
N PRO A 322 -24.23 1.40 5.53
CA PRO A 322 -25.66 1.21 5.29
C PRO A 322 -26.56 2.22 6.01
N TYR A 323 -26.09 2.78 7.13
CA TYR A 323 -26.90 3.63 8.03
C TYR A 323 -26.64 5.12 7.87
N VAL A 324 -25.36 5.50 7.67
CA VAL A 324 -24.97 6.92 7.58
C VAL A 324 -24.55 7.34 6.17
N GLY A 325 -24.50 6.39 5.25
CA GLY A 325 -24.10 6.63 3.86
C GLY A 325 -22.58 6.70 3.69
N LYS A 326 -22.09 7.70 2.97
CA LYS A 326 -20.67 7.87 2.68
C LYS A 326 -19.92 8.39 3.91
N LEU A 327 -18.94 7.62 4.36
CA LEU A 327 -17.95 7.98 5.38
C LEU A 327 -16.65 8.33 4.69
N THR A 328 -16.11 9.50 4.95
CA THR A 328 -14.79 9.93 4.45
C THR A 328 -13.83 10.04 5.62
N TYR A 329 -12.82 9.20 5.65
CA TYR A 329 -11.75 9.26 6.64
C TYR A 329 -10.74 10.32 6.23
N ILE A 330 -10.42 11.21 7.17
CA ILE A 330 -9.47 12.28 6.95
C ILE A 330 -8.36 12.26 8.01
N ARG A 331 -7.14 12.59 7.58
CA ARG A 331 -6.03 12.97 8.45
C ARG A 331 -5.95 14.49 8.47
N VAL A 332 -6.09 15.09 9.64
CA VAL A 332 -5.93 16.54 9.82
C VAL A 332 -4.45 16.85 10.04
N TYR A 333 -3.88 17.67 9.18
CA TYR A 333 -2.47 18.06 9.28
C TYR A 333 -2.29 19.40 9.99
N SER A 334 -3.18 20.37 9.75
CA SER A 334 -3.11 21.70 10.40
C SER A 334 -4.48 22.24 10.72
N GLY A 335 -4.53 23.17 11.66
CA GLY A 335 -5.76 23.89 12.03
C GLY A 335 -6.80 23.02 12.76
N GLN A 336 -8.03 23.48 12.71
CA GLN A 336 -9.20 22.80 13.29
C GLN A 336 -10.45 23.08 12.49
N ALA A 337 -11.44 22.17 12.56
CA ALA A 337 -12.74 22.32 11.94
C ALA A 337 -13.84 21.76 12.83
N GLU A 338 -15.01 22.43 12.83
CA GLU A 338 -16.18 22.05 13.65
C GLU A 338 -17.20 21.25 12.83
N ALA A 339 -17.93 20.36 13.48
CA ALA A 339 -19.06 19.68 12.87
C ALA A 339 -20.12 20.72 12.42
N GLY A 340 -20.65 20.54 11.22
CA GLY A 340 -21.58 21.50 10.61
C GLY A 340 -20.93 22.63 9.83
N SER A 341 -19.62 22.84 9.93
CA SER A 341 -18.87 23.85 9.19
C SER A 341 -18.68 23.51 7.71
N TYR A 342 -18.24 24.49 6.95
CA TYR A 342 -17.87 24.30 5.53
C TYR A 342 -16.35 24.22 5.39
N VAL A 343 -15.91 23.33 4.50
CA VAL A 343 -14.51 23.20 4.07
C VAL A 343 -14.43 23.30 2.56
N TYR A 344 -13.28 23.63 2.05
CA TYR A 344 -13.01 23.75 0.63
C TYR A 344 -12.20 22.53 0.15
N ASN A 345 -12.71 21.84 -0.86
CA ASN A 345 -12.00 20.80 -1.58
C ASN A 345 -11.18 21.48 -2.68
N SER A 346 -9.89 21.63 -2.46
CA SER A 346 -8.98 22.35 -3.34
C SER A 346 -8.63 21.60 -4.63
N VAL A 347 -8.82 20.29 -4.66
CA VAL A 347 -8.60 19.48 -5.87
C VAL A 347 -9.76 19.61 -6.84
N LYS A 348 -11.00 19.68 -6.32
CA LYS A 348 -12.23 19.74 -7.13
C LYS A 348 -12.86 21.11 -7.21
N ASP A 349 -12.24 22.13 -6.63
CA ASP A 349 -12.69 23.53 -6.64
C ASP A 349 -14.16 23.68 -6.18
N ASN A 350 -14.49 23.05 -5.03
CA ASN A 350 -15.83 23.16 -4.48
C ASN A 350 -15.86 23.23 -2.95
N ARG A 351 -16.94 23.78 -2.42
CA ARG A 351 -17.22 23.79 -0.98
C ARG A 351 -18.03 22.58 -0.60
N GLU A 352 -17.64 21.92 0.49
CA GLU A 352 -18.37 20.83 1.09
C GLU A 352 -18.66 21.09 2.57
N ARG A 353 -19.63 20.40 3.12
CA ARG A 353 -20.03 20.57 4.51
C ARG A 353 -19.70 19.33 5.33
N PHE A 354 -18.98 19.51 6.44
CA PHE A 354 -18.92 18.51 7.50
C PHE A 354 -20.28 18.38 8.16
N GLY A 355 -21.01 17.32 7.88
CA GLY A 355 -22.28 17.04 8.57
C GLY A 355 -22.03 16.61 10.00
N ARG A 356 -21.30 15.51 10.18
CA ARG A 356 -20.87 14.95 11.47
C ARG A 356 -19.40 14.61 11.39
N ILE A 357 -18.70 14.72 12.51
CA ILE A 357 -17.34 14.24 12.70
C ILE A 357 -17.41 13.07 13.68
N LEU A 358 -16.80 11.96 13.33
CA LEU A 358 -16.87 10.70 14.07
C LEU A 358 -15.45 10.23 14.42
N GLU A 359 -15.24 9.89 15.68
CA GLU A 359 -14.12 9.04 16.08
C GLU A 359 -14.51 7.58 15.86
N MET A 360 -13.68 6.87 15.13
CA MET A 360 -13.94 5.48 14.79
C MET A 360 -13.19 4.55 15.75
N ASN A 361 -13.87 3.48 16.14
CA ASN A 361 -13.29 2.39 16.92
C ASN A 361 -13.71 1.08 16.22
N ALA A 362 -12.93 0.68 15.23
CA ALA A 362 -13.34 -0.33 14.25
C ALA A 362 -14.70 0.04 13.63
N ASN A 363 -15.78 -0.65 13.99
CA ASN A 363 -17.13 -0.34 13.49
C ASN A 363 -17.96 0.56 14.42
N ASP A 364 -17.50 0.80 15.64
CA ASP A 364 -18.18 1.69 16.59
C ASP A 364 -17.85 3.16 16.32
N ARG A 365 -18.82 4.03 16.58
CA ARG A 365 -18.78 5.46 16.23
C ARG A 365 -19.07 6.33 17.41
N VAL A 366 -18.24 7.33 17.65
CA VAL A 366 -18.44 8.33 18.68
C VAL A 366 -18.49 9.71 18.03
N ASP A 367 -19.57 10.45 18.21
CA ASP A 367 -19.71 11.82 17.70
C ASP A 367 -18.70 12.77 18.38
N ARG A 368 -18.00 13.56 17.56
CA ARG A 368 -17.12 14.65 17.98
C ARG A 368 -17.65 16.00 17.51
N GLU A 369 -17.46 17.04 18.30
CA GLU A 369 -17.85 18.42 17.95
C GLU A 369 -16.86 19.07 16.98
N GLU A 370 -15.58 18.72 17.08
CA GLU A 370 -14.48 19.28 16.31
C GLU A 370 -13.41 18.24 16.00
N CYS A 371 -12.62 18.50 14.98
CA CYS A 371 -11.34 17.83 14.71
C CYS A 371 -10.22 18.85 14.58
N SER A 372 -9.00 18.47 14.95
CA SER A 372 -7.84 19.34 15.00
C SER A 372 -6.59 18.65 14.45
N ALA A 373 -5.54 19.43 14.20
CA ALA A 373 -4.24 18.93 13.74
C ALA A 373 -3.84 17.66 14.52
N GLY A 374 -3.39 16.65 13.82
CA GLY A 374 -3.02 15.34 14.36
C GLY A 374 -4.15 14.31 14.39
N ASP A 375 -5.41 14.70 14.29
CA ASP A 375 -6.54 13.79 14.36
C ASP A 375 -6.70 12.93 13.08
N ILE A 376 -7.12 11.68 13.29
CA ILE A 376 -7.67 10.80 12.26
C ILE A 376 -9.13 10.56 12.61
N VAL A 377 -10.04 11.06 11.77
CA VAL A 377 -11.49 11.01 12.00
C VAL A 377 -12.25 10.64 10.74
N ALA A 378 -13.48 10.18 10.89
CA ALA A 378 -14.41 9.97 9.77
C ALA A 378 -15.43 11.11 9.71
N CYS A 379 -15.71 11.60 8.51
CA CYS A 379 -16.65 12.67 8.25
C CYS A 379 -17.85 12.20 7.44
N VAL A 380 -19.04 12.64 7.82
CA VAL A 380 -20.28 12.41 7.08
C VAL A 380 -20.69 13.70 6.38
N GLY A 381 -21.22 13.62 5.17
CA GLY A 381 -21.76 14.78 4.46
C GLY A 381 -20.89 15.28 3.29
N LEU A 382 -19.70 14.77 3.14
CA LEU A 382 -18.78 15.05 2.02
C LEU A 382 -19.25 14.26 0.79
N LYS A 383 -19.95 14.90 -0.13
CA LYS A 383 -20.60 14.22 -1.26
C LYS A 383 -19.66 13.97 -2.43
N ASN A 384 -18.82 14.97 -2.74
CA ASN A 384 -17.95 14.96 -3.93
C ASN A 384 -16.51 14.56 -3.62
N THR A 385 -16.12 14.57 -2.34
CA THR A 385 -14.77 14.20 -1.92
C THR A 385 -14.46 12.74 -2.24
N THR A 386 -13.31 12.49 -2.84
CA THR A 386 -12.78 11.15 -3.15
C THR A 386 -11.45 10.92 -2.43
N THR A 387 -10.96 9.69 -2.44
CA THR A 387 -9.67 9.35 -1.86
C THR A 387 -8.55 10.13 -2.57
N GLY A 388 -7.68 10.77 -1.79
CA GLY A 388 -6.61 11.63 -2.28
C GLY A 388 -6.97 13.13 -2.33
N ASP A 389 -8.24 13.50 -2.14
CA ASP A 389 -8.64 14.90 -2.13
C ASP A 389 -8.14 15.63 -0.87
N THR A 390 -7.78 16.90 -1.04
CA THR A 390 -7.42 17.79 0.06
C THR A 390 -8.60 18.66 0.46
N LEU A 391 -8.90 18.68 1.75
CA LEU A 391 -9.89 19.56 2.37
C LEU A 391 -9.16 20.65 3.16
N CYS A 392 -9.44 21.90 2.91
CA CYS A 392 -8.70 23.01 3.53
C CYS A 392 -9.56 24.25 3.78
N ASP A 393 -8.93 25.29 4.38
CA ASP A 393 -9.50 26.63 4.46
C ASP A 393 -9.51 27.29 3.06
N GLU A 394 -10.66 27.78 2.66
CA GLU A 394 -10.85 28.42 1.35
C GLU A 394 -10.00 29.67 1.15
N LYS A 395 -9.68 30.40 2.23
CA LYS A 395 -8.86 31.62 2.13
C LYS A 395 -7.38 31.33 1.97
N ASN A 396 -6.95 30.15 2.42
CA ASN A 396 -5.57 29.69 2.39
C ASN A 396 -5.51 28.29 1.75
N PRO A 397 -5.89 28.17 0.46
CA PRO A 397 -6.02 26.85 -0.16
C PRO A 397 -4.64 26.22 -0.37
N ILE A 398 -4.60 24.91 -0.15
CA ILE A 398 -3.44 24.05 -0.40
C ILE A 398 -3.94 22.74 -1.02
N ILE A 399 -3.16 22.15 -1.90
CA ILE A 399 -3.30 20.80 -2.41
C ILE A 399 -2.12 20.03 -1.83
N LEU A 400 -2.39 19.09 -0.95
CA LEU A 400 -1.40 18.17 -0.42
C LEU A 400 -1.03 17.15 -1.49
N GLU A 401 0.14 16.51 -1.35
CA GLU A 401 0.57 15.50 -2.29
C GLU A 401 -0.50 14.41 -2.47
N SER A 402 -0.85 14.11 -3.72
CA SER A 402 -1.83 13.09 -4.04
C SER A 402 -1.25 11.69 -3.87
N ILE A 403 -2.08 10.75 -3.43
CA ILE A 403 -1.72 9.33 -3.38
C ILE A 403 -1.76 8.79 -4.81
N SER A 404 -0.65 8.24 -5.31
CA SER A 404 -0.61 7.52 -6.59
C SER A 404 -0.93 6.05 -6.34
N PHE A 405 -1.91 5.52 -7.03
CA PHE A 405 -2.29 4.11 -6.94
C PHE A 405 -1.79 3.33 -8.15
N ALA A 406 -1.47 2.06 -7.94
CA ALA A 406 -1.13 1.16 -9.04
C ALA A 406 -2.35 0.86 -9.91
N ASP A 407 -2.14 0.70 -11.21
CA ASP A 407 -3.19 0.26 -12.12
C ASP A 407 -3.58 -1.20 -11.83
N PRO A 408 -4.87 -1.56 -12.03
CA PRO A 408 -5.31 -2.93 -11.88
C PRO A 408 -4.63 -3.85 -12.90
N VAL A 409 -4.41 -5.11 -12.51
CA VAL A 409 -3.66 -6.10 -13.32
C VAL A 409 -4.52 -7.27 -13.81
N ILE A 410 -5.71 -7.48 -13.22
CA ILE A 410 -6.63 -8.56 -13.58
C ILE A 410 -8.00 -7.99 -13.95
N ASP A 411 -8.56 -8.47 -15.03
CA ASP A 411 -9.91 -8.15 -15.52
C ASP A 411 -10.84 -9.37 -15.44
N VAL A 412 -12.09 -9.15 -15.00
CA VAL A 412 -13.15 -10.16 -14.91
C VAL A 412 -14.44 -9.59 -15.45
N ALA A 413 -15.14 -10.37 -16.28
CA ALA A 413 -16.47 -10.02 -16.72
C ALA A 413 -17.51 -10.39 -15.67
N VAL A 414 -18.41 -9.46 -15.36
CA VAL A 414 -19.53 -9.70 -14.44
C VAL A 414 -20.86 -9.45 -15.15
N GLU A 415 -21.78 -10.40 -15.03
CA GLU A 415 -23.08 -10.34 -15.66
C GLU A 415 -24.18 -10.57 -14.61
N PRO A 416 -25.17 -9.68 -14.48
CA PRO A 416 -26.29 -9.90 -13.56
C PRO A 416 -27.14 -11.06 -14.07
N LYS A 417 -27.69 -11.88 -13.18
CA LYS A 417 -28.57 -12.99 -13.55
C LYS A 417 -29.91 -12.53 -14.11
N THR A 418 -30.35 -11.33 -13.73
CA THR A 418 -31.63 -10.78 -14.18
C THR A 418 -31.49 -9.31 -14.57
N LYS A 419 -32.37 -8.82 -15.45
CA LYS A 419 -32.42 -7.38 -15.82
C LYS A 419 -32.68 -6.45 -14.60
N ALA A 420 -33.43 -6.92 -13.61
CA ALA A 420 -33.72 -6.14 -12.40
C ALA A 420 -32.49 -5.95 -11.51
N GLU A 421 -31.51 -6.83 -11.64
CA GLU A 421 -30.25 -6.72 -10.90
C GLU A 421 -29.21 -5.84 -11.60
N GLN A 422 -29.40 -5.55 -12.90
CA GLN A 422 -28.50 -4.70 -13.68
C GLN A 422 -28.29 -3.32 -13.03
N GLU A 423 -29.39 -2.65 -12.67
CA GLU A 423 -29.34 -1.32 -12.04
C GLU A 423 -28.67 -1.38 -10.66
N LYS A 424 -29.03 -2.38 -9.85
CA LYS A 424 -28.43 -2.58 -8.53
C LYS A 424 -26.95 -2.90 -8.65
N MET A 425 -26.55 -3.69 -9.64
CA MET A 425 -25.14 -4.01 -9.92
C MET A 425 -24.37 -2.75 -10.26
N SER A 426 -24.87 -1.92 -11.17
CA SER A 426 -24.22 -0.66 -11.54
C SER A 426 -24.04 0.28 -10.33
N ILE A 427 -25.07 0.41 -9.50
CA ILE A 427 -25.00 1.23 -8.27
C ILE A 427 -23.98 0.63 -7.28
N GLY A 428 -24.00 -0.70 -7.09
CA GLY A 428 -23.07 -1.38 -6.19
C GLY A 428 -21.63 -1.24 -6.65
N LEU A 429 -21.37 -1.50 -7.92
CA LEU A 429 -20.03 -1.36 -8.53
C LEU A 429 -19.51 0.07 -8.45
N SER A 430 -20.35 1.08 -8.72
CA SER A 430 -19.95 2.49 -8.59
C SER A 430 -19.53 2.84 -7.16
N LYS A 431 -20.28 2.38 -6.15
CA LYS A 431 -19.94 2.62 -4.75
C LYS A 431 -18.64 1.93 -4.36
N LEU A 432 -18.42 0.69 -4.79
CA LEU A 432 -17.19 -0.05 -4.53
C LEU A 432 -15.98 0.62 -5.20
N ALA A 433 -16.15 1.17 -6.42
CA ALA A 433 -15.12 1.93 -7.11
C ALA A 433 -14.82 3.30 -6.43
N GLU A 434 -15.80 3.92 -5.75
CA GLU A 434 -15.55 5.10 -4.94
C GLU A 434 -14.71 4.78 -3.67
N GLU A 435 -14.89 3.57 -3.13
CA GLU A 435 -14.15 3.13 -1.94
C GLU A 435 -12.70 2.73 -2.27
N ASP A 436 -12.50 2.06 -3.39
CA ASP A 436 -11.20 1.51 -3.80
C ASP A 436 -10.74 2.08 -5.15
N PRO A 437 -9.74 2.98 -5.16
CA PRO A 437 -9.20 3.58 -6.38
C PRO A 437 -8.51 2.58 -7.32
N THR A 438 -8.09 1.41 -6.83
CA THR A 438 -7.49 0.34 -7.65
C THR A 438 -8.54 -0.60 -8.24
N PHE A 439 -9.80 -0.43 -7.86
CA PHE A 439 -10.92 -1.14 -8.46
C PHE A 439 -11.56 -0.27 -9.54
N GLN A 440 -11.55 -0.73 -10.77
CA GLN A 440 -12.12 -0.04 -11.91
C GLN A 440 -13.28 -0.81 -12.52
N VAL A 441 -14.24 -0.08 -13.08
CA VAL A 441 -15.40 -0.64 -13.73
C VAL A 441 -15.57 0.04 -15.08
N HIS A 442 -15.63 -0.74 -16.14
CA HIS A 442 -15.91 -0.23 -17.47
C HIS A 442 -16.84 -1.18 -18.25
N THR A 443 -17.47 -0.64 -19.28
CA THR A 443 -18.26 -1.47 -20.18
C THR A 443 -17.48 -1.68 -21.46
N ASP A 444 -17.26 -2.92 -21.82
CA ASP A 444 -16.70 -3.27 -23.11
C ASP A 444 -17.71 -2.92 -24.20
N HIS A 445 -17.35 -1.98 -25.08
CA HIS A 445 -18.22 -1.48 -26.12
C HIS A 445 -18.50 -2.50 -27.24
N GLU A 446 -17.64 -3.49 -27.43
CA GLU A 446 -17.81 -4.53 -28.44
C GLU A 446 -18.72 -5.65 -27.95
N THR A 447 -18.53 -6.09 -26.72
CA THR A 447 -19.28 -7.21 -26.13
C THR A 447 -20.49 -6.74 -25.31
N GLY A 448 -20.53 -5.48 -24.92
CA GLY A 448 -21.53 -4.94 -23.99
C GLY A 448 -21.41 -5.49 -22.55
N GLN A 449 -20.36 -6.22 -22.26
CA GLN A 449 -20.11 -6.78 -20.93
C GLN A 449 -19.62 -5.71 -19.95
N THR A 450 -20.03 -5.85 -18.70
CA THR A 450 -19.45 -5.07 -17.62
C THR A 450 -18.17 -5.78 -17.16
N ILE A 451 -17.05 -5.10 -17.32
CA ILE A 451 -15.73 -5.58 -16.89
C ILE A 451 -15.37 -4.90 -15.59
N ILE A 452 -14.89 -5.68 -14.63
CA ILE A 452 -14.30 -5.20 -13.39
C ILE A 452 -12.81 -5.55 -13.39
N ALA A 453 -12.00 -4.56 -13.02
CA ALA A 453 -10.55 -4.68 -12.97
C ALA A 453 -10.05 -4.49 -11.54
N GLY A 454 -9.06 -5.26 -11.10
CA GLY A 454 -8.52 -5.23 -9.75
C GLY A 454 -7.08 -5.71 -9.65
N MET A 455 -6.53 -5.65 -8.44
CA MET A 455 -5.13 -5.94 -8.17
C MET A 455 -4.78 -7.44 -8.14
N GLY A 456 -5.79 -8.29 -7.95
CA GLY A 456 -5.58 -9.73 -7.89
C GLY A 456 -6.89 -10.52 -7.79
N GLU A 457 -6.77 -11.85 -7.82
CA GLU A 457 -7.91 -12.76 -7.79
C GLU A 457 -8.71 -12.61 -6.49
N LEU A 458 -8.02 -12.57 -5.35
CA LEU A 458 -8.65 -12.39 -4.05
C LEU A 458 -9.38 -11.04 -3.94
N HIS A 459 -8.79 -9.97 -4.49
CA HIS A 459 -9.42 -8.66 -4.52
C HIS A 459 -10.77 -8.71 -5.25
N LEU A 460 -10.79 -9.24 -6.48
CA LEU A 460 -12.02 -9.34 -7.26
C LEU A 460 -13.06 -10.30 -6.66
N GLU A 461 -12.62 -11.41 -6.05
CA GLU A 461 -13.53 -12.30 -5.31
C GLU A 461 -14.24 -11.58 -4.17
N ILE A 462 -13.52 -10.75 -3.41
CA ILE A 462 -14.09 -9.99 -2.31
C ILE A 462 -15.07 -8.95 -2.83
N ILE A 463 -14.74 -8.24 -3.90
CA ILE A 463 -15.65 -7.27 -4.55
C ILE A 463 -16.95 -7.95 -4.97
N VAL A 464 -16.87 -9.12 -5.61
CA VAL A 464 -18.04 -9.90 -6.04
C VAL A 464 -18.84 -10.41 -4.83
N ASP A 465 -18.18 -10.86 -3.78
CA ASP A 465 -18.85 -11.29 -2.56
C ASP A 465 -19.55 -10.13 -1.84
N ARG A 466 -18.94 -8.95 -1.80
CA ARG A 466 -19.55 -7.71 -1.30
C ARG A 466 -20.78 -7.33 -2.12
N LEU A 467 -20.74 -7.42 -3.46
CA LEU A 467 -21.91 -7.21 -4.31
C LEU A 467 -23.07 -8.12 -3.89
N ARG A 468 -22.80 -9.40 -3.64
CA ARG A 468 -23.82 -10.37 -3.23
C ARG A 468 -24.37 -10.08 -1.84
N ARG A 469 -23.51 -9.81 -0.85
CA ARG A 469 -23.89 -9.67 0.55
C ARG A 469 -24.48 -8.28 0.88
N GLU A 470 -23.81 -7.22 0.43
CA GLU A 470 -24.18 -5.84 0.78
C GLU A 470 -25.28 -5.29 -0.15
N PHE A 471 -25.13 -5.52 -1.46
CA PHE A 471 -26.05 -4.96 -2.46
C PHE A 471 -27.16 -5.94 -2.92
N LYS A 472 -27.10 -7.20 -2.47
CA LYS A 472 -28.07 -8.25 -2.84
C LYS A 472 -28.17 -8.44 -4.35
N VAL A 473 -27.03 -8.44 -5.03
CA VAL A 473 -26.90 -8.68 -6.46
C VAL A 473 -26.28 -10.04 -6.69
N ASP A 474 -26.98 -10.94 -7.36
CA ASP A 474 -26.41 -12.20 -7.81
C ASP A 474 -25.93 -12.06 -9.25
N CYS A 475 -24.64 -12.32 -9.47
CA CYS A 475 -24.01 -12.18 -10.77
C CYS A 475 -23.19 -13.41 -11.13
N ASN A 476 -23.10 -13.67 -12.43
CA ASN A 476 -22.15 -14.61 -13.00
C ASN A 476 -20.81 -13.90 -13.18
N VAL A 477 -19.74 -14.61 -12.89
CA VAL A 477 -18.37 -14.13 -13.04
C VAL A 477 -17.70 -14.91 -14.15
N GLY A 478 -17.16 -14.19 -15.15
CA GLY A 478 -16.36 -14.79 -16.22
C GLY A 478 -14.98 -15.18 -15.74
N LYS A 479 -14.20 -15.86 -16.59
CA LYS A 479 -12.77 -16.11 -16.27
C LYS A 479 -12.04 -14.79 -16.19
N PRO A 480 -11.11 -14.63 -15.25
CA PRO A 480 -10.24 -13.47 -15.20
C PRO A 480 -9.53 -13.27 -16.54
N GLN A 481 -9.46 -12.01 -16.99
CA GLN A 481 -8.68 -11.65 -18.17
C GLN A 481 -7.38 -10.98 -17.72
N VAL A 482 -6.31 -11.23 -18.47
CA VAL A 482 -5.01 -10.65 -18.20
C VAL A 482 -4.92 -9.28 -18.83
N ALA A 483 -4.51 -8.27 -18.07
CA ALA A 483 -4.28 -6.93 -18.58
C ALA A 483 -2.93 -6.88 -19.33
N TYR A 484 -2.95 -7.26 -20.61
CA TYR A 484 -1.80 -7.13 -21.48
C TYR A 484 -1.46 -5.67 -21.75
N ARG A 485 -0.22 -5.41 -22.14
CA ARG A 485 0.27 -4.10 -22.57
C ARG A 485 0.99 -4.26 -23.91
N GLU A 486 1.17 -3.15 -24.60
CA GLU A 486 2.01 -3.09 -25.79
C GLU A 486 3.16 -2.13 -25.57
N THR A 487 4.29 -2.33 -26.24
CA THR A 487 5.40 -1.38 -26.22
C THR A 487 6.12 -1.36 -27.57
N ALA A 488 6.96 -0.36 -27.78
CA ALA A 488 7.78 -0.28 -28.99
C ALA A 488 8.98 -1.23 -28.87
N GLY A 489 9.21 -2.07 -29.85
CA GLY A 489 10.36 -2.99 -29.90
C GLY A 489 11.65 -2.32 -30.38
N LYS A 490 11.59 -1.20 -31.11
CA LYS A 490 12.72 -0.42 -31.58
C LYS A 490 12.35 1.04 -31.80
N ALA A 491 13.36 1.91 -31.79
CA ALA A 491 13.19 3.29 -32.15
C ALA A 491 12.74 3.50 -33.60
N VAL A 492 11.90 4.51 -33.84
CA VAL A 492 11.46 4.93 -35.15
C VAL A 492 11.59 6.44 -35.24
N SER A 493 12.29 6.92 -36.26
CA SER A 493 12.44 8.34 -36.50
C SER A 493 11.53 8.82 -37.64
N HIS A 494 11.06 10.07 -37.50
CA HIS A 494 10.28 10.78 -38.50
C HIS A 494 9.01 10.05 -38.95
N ALA A 495 8.25 9.50 -38.00
CA ALA A 495 6.92 9.00 -38.28
C ALA A 495 5.96 10.16 -38.50
N GLU A 496 5.23 10.12 -39.59
CA GLU A 496 4.40 11.24 -40.06
C GLU A 496 2.91 10.94 -39.84
N GLY A 497 2.20 11.92 -39.26
CA GLY A 497 0.75 11.96 -39.21
C GLY A 497 0.25 13.22 -39.90
N LYS A 498 -0.40 13.04 -41.05
CA LYS A 498 -0.95 14.15 -41.83
C LYS A 498 -2.44 13.97 -42.05
N PHE A 499 -3.20 14.88 -41.46
CA PHE A 499 -4.65 14.91 -41.59
C PHE A 499 -5.06 16.08 -42.49
N VAL A 500 -5.64 15.76 -43.65
CA VAL A 500 -6.17 16.76 -44.59
C VAL A 500 -7.58 16.36 -44.96
N ARG A 501 -8.55 17.22 -44.71
CA ARG A 501 -9.93 17.03 -45.13
C ARG A 501 -10.50 18.29 -45.73
N GLN A 502 -10.98 18.22 -46.98
CA GLN A 502 -11.73 19.26 -47.63
C GLN A 502 -13.15 18.79 -47.89
N SER A 503 -14.14 19.43 -47.28
CA SER A 503 -15.55 19.15 -47.53
C SER A 503 -16.29 20.49 -47.62
N GLY A 504 -16.46 21.00 -48.85
CA GLY A 504 -17.39 22.07 -49.21
C GLY A 504 -17.48 23.28 -48.27
N GLY A 505 -16.37 23.83 -47.79
CA GLY A 505 -16.30 24.91 -46.81
C GLY A 505 -14.88 25.07 -46.24
N LYS A 506 -14.76 25.42 -44.97
CA LYS A 506 -13.47 25.54 -44.29
C LYS A 506 -12.80 24.14 -44.20
N GLY A 507 -11.60 23.99 -44.76
CA GLY A 507 -10.81 22.76 -44.69
C GLY A 507 -10.34 22.42 -43.27
N GLN A 508 -9.79 21.24 -43.10
CA GLN A 508 -9.12 20.81 -41.89
C GLN A 508 -7.70 20.35 -42.24
N TYR A 509 -6.71 20.87 -41.52
CA TYR A 509 -5.31 20.55 -41.74
C TYR A 509 -4.55 20.39 -40.42
N GLY A 510 -3.87 19.27 -40.28
CA GLY A 510 -2.94 19.00 -39.18
C GLY A 510 -1.82 18.11 -39.66
N HIS A 511 -0.58 18.43 -39.35
CA HIS A 511 0.59 17.65 -39.74
C HIS A 511 1.62 17.65 -38.61
N ALA A 512 1.96 16.48 -38.12
CA ALA A 512 2.94 16.27 -37.07
C ALA A 512 3.91 15.15 -37.47
N VAL A 513 5.19 15.34 -37.15
CA VAL A 513 6.26 14.37 -37.36
C VAL A 513 6.89 14.09 -36.00
N ILE A 514 6.96 12.83 -35.63
CA ILE A 514 7.45 12.39 -34.33
C ILE A 514 8.56 11.36 -34.45
N ASP A 515 9.43 11.35 -33.45
CA ASP A 515 10.33 10.25 -33.18
C ASP A 515 9.77 9.43 -32.00
N LEU A 516 9.87 8.12 -32.08
CA LEU A 516 9.43 7.17 -31.05
C LEU A 516 10.64 6.40 -30.56
N GLU A 517 10.84 6.37 -29.25
CA GLU A 517 11.90 5.60 -28.61
C GLU A 517 11.28 4.71 -27.52
N PRO A 518 11.65 3.40 -27.44
CA PRO A 518 11.32 2.58 -26.27
C PRO A 518 12.05 3.11 -25.04
N GLN A 519 11.41 3.01 -23.89
CA GLN A 519 11.98 3.36 -22.58
C GLN A 519 12.18 2.10 -21.72
N GLU A 520 12.87 2.28 -20.59
CA GLU A 520 12.99 1.26 -19.56
C GLU A 520 11.61 0.98 -18.95
N GLU A 521 11.41 -0.24 -18.49
CA GLU A 521 10.19 -0.69 -17.82
C GLU A 521 9.78 0.24 -16.67
N GLY A 522 8.48 0.56 -16.61
CA GLY A 522 7.91 1.42 -15.57
C GLY A 522 8.12 2.92 -15.77
N LYS A 523 8.74 3.36 -16.86
CA LYS A 523 8.89 4.80 -17.17
C LYS A 523 7.61 5.42 -17.73
N GLY A 524 6.69 4.59 -18.21
CA GLY A 524 5.41 5.04 -18.76
C GLY A 524 5.54 5.83 -20.05
N TYR A 525 4.78 6.91 -20.16
CA TYR A 525 4.77 7.77 -21.35
C TYR A 525 5.45 9.11 -21.10
N GLU A 526 6.40 9.45 -21.95
CA GLU A 526 7.07 10.76 -21.95
C GLU A 526 6.85 11.47 -23.29
N PHE A 527 6.46 12.75 -23.22
CA PHE A 527 6.34 13.60 -24.40
C PHE A 527 7.37 14.72 -24.35
N VAL A 528 8.16 14.85 -25.42
CA VAL A 528 9.17 15.88 -25.58
C VAL A 528 8.85 16.75 -26.78
N ASN A 529 8.82 18.06 -26.60
CA ASN A 529 8.65 19.00 -27.69
C ASN A 529 10.04 19.51 -28.14
N ALA A 530 10.45 19.11 -29.34
CA ALA A 530 11.69 19.54 -29.99
C ALA A 530 11.47 20.47 -31.20
N ILE A 531 10.28 21.05 -31.35
CA ILE A 531 9.96 21.95 -32.44
C ILE A 531 10.85 23.19 -32.40
N VAL A 532 11.50 23.48 -33.53
CA VAL A 532 12.32 24.68 -33.73
C VAL A 532 11.72 25.52 -34.88
N GLY A 533 11.82 26.87 -34.74
CA GLY A 533 11.42 27.77 -35.81
C GLY A 533 9.91 28.01 -35.98
N GLY A 534 9.07 27.50 -35.07
CA GLY A 534 7.64 27.78 -35.08
C GLY A 534 6.84 27.12 -36.20
N VAL A 535 7.33 26.00 -36.76
CA VAL A 535 6.66 25.22 -37.82
C VAL A 535 5.29 24.69 -37.39
N ILE A 536 5.08 24.53 -36.09
CA ILE A 536 3.77 24.28 -35.47
C ILE A 536 3.55 25.39 -34.41
N PRO A 537 2.44 26.13 -34.47
CA PRO A 537 2.08 27.08 -33.40
C PRO A 537 1.97 26.38 -32.03
N LYS A 538 2.47 27.05 -30.99
CA LYS A 538 2.54 26.49 -29.63
C LYS A 538 1.18 26.01 -29.09
N GLU A 539 0.11 26.67 -29.49
CA GLU A 539 -1.27 26.37 -29.10
C GLU A 539 -1.76 24.98 -29.55
N TYR A 540 -1.18 24.41 -30.61
CA TYR A 540 -1.56 23.09 -31.13
C TYR A 540 -0.75 21.94 -30.55
N ILE A 541 0.38 22.20 -29.89
CA ILE A 541 1.25 21.15 -29.31
C ILE A 541 0.54 20.34 -28.25
N PRO A 542 -0.24 20.92 -27.30
CA PRO A 542 -1.02 20.15 -26.34
C PRO A 542 -2.06 19.22 -26.99
N SER A 543 -2.63 19.65 -28.12
CA SER A 543 -3.61 18.85 -28.87
C SER A 543 -2.97 17.66 -29.56
N ILE A 544 -1.71 17.78 -30.01
CA ILE A 544 -0.93 16.65 -30.56
C ILE A 544 -0.66 15.65 -29.44
N ASP A 545 -0.14 16.08 -28.29
CA ASP A 545 0.11 15.19 -27.13
C ASP A 545 -1.17 14.49 -26.68
N LYS A 546 -2.27 15.21 -26.60
CA LYS A 546 -3.58 14.63 -26.26
C LYS A 546 -4.02 13.56 -27.29
N GLY A 547 -3.82 13.82 -28.58
CA GLY A 547 -4.14 12.87 -29.65
C GLY A 547 -3.26 11.61 -29.60
N ILE A 548 -2.00 11.76 -29.21
CA ILE A 548 -1.07 10.65 -28.98
C ILE A 548 -1.53 9.82 -27.80
N ARG A 549 -1.78 10.44 -26.63
CA ARG A 549 -2.22 9.74 -25.40
C ARG A 549 -3.50 8.93 -25.62
N GLU A 550 -4.50 9.51 -26.23
CA GLU A 550 -5.74 8.79 -26.55
C GLU A 550 -5.50 7.62 -27.53
N ALA A 551 -4.57 7.75 -28.47
CA ALA A 551 -4.24 6.66 -29.38
C ALA A 551 -3.44 5.52 -28.70
N LEU A 552 -2.69 5.83 -27.64
CA LEU A 552 -1.94 4.86 -26.86
C LEU A 552 -2.83 4.00 -25.95
N GLU A 553 -4.07 4.42 -25.68
CA GLU A 553 -5.04 3.58 -24.96
C GLU A 553 -5.40 2.32 -25.75
N ASN A 554 -5.26 2.37 -27.08
CA ASN A 554 -5.53 1.25 -27.99
C ASN A 554 -4.31 0.97 -28.87
N GLY A 555 -3.52 -0.02 -28.49
CA GLY A 555 -2.32 -0.42 -29.24
C GLY A 555 -2.60 -0.98 -30.64
N VAL A 556 -1.54 -1.28 -31.37
CA VAL A 556 -1.60 -1.68 -32.78
C VAL A 556 -1.50 -3.19 -33.01
N ILE A 557 -1.20 -3.98 -31.98
CA ILE A 557 -1.08 -5.46 -32.06
C ILE A 557 -2.44 -6.11 -31.77
N ALA A 558 -2.95 -5.88 -30.56
CA ALA A 558 -4.15 -6.52 -30.07
C ALA A 558 -5.09 -5.54 -29.35
N GLY A 559 -4.81 -4.24 -29.45
CA GLY A 559 -5.63 -3.17 -28.90
C GLY A 559 -5.40 -2.89 -27.41
N TYR A 560 -4.28 -3.34 -26.84
CA TYR A 560 -3.95 -3.08 -25.43
C TYR A 560 -3.19 -1.75 -25.27
N PRO A 561 -3.27 -1.12 -24.08
CA PRO A 561 -2.58 0.14 -23.83
C PRO A 561 -1.08 0.03 -24.07
N VAL A 562 -0.50 1.07 -24.67
CA VAL A 562 0.94 1.16 -24.96
C VAL A 562 1.64 1.88 -23.82
N VAL A 563 2.75 1.29 -23.33
CA VAL A 563 3.54 1.78 -22.19
C VAL A 563 5.03 1.87 -22.54
N ASP A 564 5.78 2.54 -21.68
CA ASP A 564 7.24 2.63 -21.69
C ASP A 564 7.81 3.12 -23.02
N ILE A 565 7.28 4.26 -23.46
CA ILE A 565 7.71 4.93 -24.67
C ILE A 565 7.95 6.41 -24.46
N LYS A 566 8.92 6.94 -25.19
CA LYS A 566 9.17 8.36 -25.31
C LYS A 566 8.84 8.82 -26.73
N VAL A 567 8.07 9.88 -26.81
CA VAL A 567 7.67 10.49 -28.07
C VAL A 567 8.25 11.89 -28.14
N THR A 568 9.04 12.17 -29.17
CA THR A 568 9.60 13.48 -29.42
C THR A 568 8.94 14.08 -30.64
N LEU A 569 8.26 15.21 -30.49
CA LEU A 569 7.71 15.97 -31.61
C LEU A 569 8.84 16.77 -32.25
N VAL A 570 9.24 16.39 -33.47
CA VAL A 570 10.44 16.93 -34.14
C VAL A 570 10.13 17.90 -35.26
N ASP A 571 9.03 17.72 -35.98
CA ASP A 571 8.66 18.57 -37.13
C ASP A 571 7.16 18.56 -37.39
N GLY A 572 6.69 19.33 -38.35
CA GLY A 572 5.32 19.39 -38.81
C GLY A 572 5.07 20.62 -39.66
N SER A 573 3.82 20.86 -39.96
CA SER A 573 3.41 22.06 -40.68
C SER A 573 1.97 22.44 -40.36
N TYR A 574 1.63 23.71 -40.51
CA TYR A 574 0.28 24.21 -40.31
C TYR A 574 -0.20 25.02 -41.50
N HIS A 575 -1.51 25.21 -41.58
CA HIS A 575 -2.15 26.06 -42.56
C HIS A 575 -2.93 27.17 -41.84
N GLU A 576 -2.68 28.43 -42.21
CA GLU A 576 -3.21 29.59 -41.48
C GLU A 576 -4.73 29.60 -41.31
N VAL A 577 -5.49 29.02 -42.28
CA VAL A 577 -6.96 29.04 -42.29
C VAL A 577 -7.57 27.72 -41.85
N ASP A 578 -6.96 26.58 -42.21
CA ASP A 578 -7.55 25.25 -42.11
C ASP A 578 -7.02 24.46 -40.91
N SER A 579 -5.99 24.95 -40.19
CA SER A 579 -5.48 24.32 -39.00
C SER A 579 -6.40 24.53 -37.80
N SER A 580 -6.54 23.50 -36.99
CA SER A 580 -7.33 23.51 -35.77
C SER A 580 -6.79 22.50 -34.77
N GLU A 581 -7.11 22.69 -33.49
CA GLU A 581 -6.76 21.74 -32.41
C GLU A 581 -7.23 20.32 -32.70
N ALA A 582 -8.47 20.18 -33.24
CA ALA A 582 -9.03 18.89 -33.63
C ALA A 582 -8.22 18.22 -34.76
N ALA A 583 -7.77 18.97 -35.77
CA ALA A 583 -6.96 18.43 -36.85
C ALA A 583 -5.56 17.98 -36.37
N PHE A 584 -4.92 18.74 -35.48
CA PHE A 584 -3.65 18.34 -34.89
C PHE A 584 -3.76 17.18 -33.91
N LYS A 585 -4.87 17.08 -33.17
CA LYS A 585 -5.16 15.89 -32.35
C LYS A 585 -5.23 14.61 -33.21
N ILE A 586 -5.90 14.67 -34.33
CA ILE A 586 -5.99 13.55 -35.30
C ILE A 586 -4.61 13.27 -35.91
N ALA A 587 -3.85 14.31 -36.27
CA ALA A 587 -2.51 14.16 -36.82
C ALA A 587 -1.57 13.47 -35.83
N GLY A 588 -1.62 13.84 -34.54
CA GLY A 588 -0.87 13.18 -33.46
C GLY A 588 -1.23 11.70 -33.34
N SER A 589 -2.52 11.37 -33.35
CA SER A 589 -3.02 9.99 -33.34
C SER A 589 -2.54 9.18 -34.54
N MET A 590 -2.51 9.79 -35.73
CA MET A 590 -2.01 9.13 -36.95
C MET A 590 -0.51 8.89 -36.89
N ALA A 591 0.26 9.88 -36.44
CA ALA A 591 1.72 9.80 -36.33
C ALA A 591 2.15 8.67 -35.39
N ILE A 592 1.55 8.59 -34.18
CA ILE A 592 1.93 7.55 -33.21
C ILE A 592 1.52 6.15 -33.68
N LYS A 593 0.38 5.98 -34.35
CA LYS A 593 -0.04 4.70 -34.93
C LYS A 593 0.90 4.23 -36.05
N ASP A 594 1.39 5.15 -36.88
CA ASP A 594 2.40 4.85 -37.90
C ASP A 594 3.74 4.47 -37.28
N ALA A 595 4.18 5.24 -36.26
CA ALA A 595 5.40 4.95 -35.52
C ALA A 595 5.36 3.56 -34.84
N LEU A 596 4.27 3.25 -34.15
CA LEU A 596 4.09 1.96 -33.48
C LEU A 596 4.14 0.78 -34.47
N LYS A 597 3.45 0.87 -35.60
CA LYS A 597 3.52 -0.19 -36.63
C LYS A 597 4.93 -0.44 -37.15
N LYS A 598 5.74 0.60 -37.26
CA LYS A 598 7.13 0.52 -37.75
C LYS A 598 8.11 0.11 -36.66
N SER A 599 7.73 0.20 -35.40
CA SER A 599 8.60 -0.07 -34.23
C SER A 599 8.81 -1.56 -33.94
N ASN A 600 8.24 -2.49 -34.70
CA ASN A 600 8.14 -3.91 -34.33
C ASN A 600 7.53 -4.06 -32.92
N PRO A 601 6.29 -3.66 -32.72
CA PRO A 601 5.70 -3.56 -31.39
C PRO A 601 5.64 -4.92 -30.71
N VAL A 602 5.86 -4.93 -29.39
CA VAL A 602 5.91 -6.10 -28.54
C VAL A 602 4.70 -6.14 -27.64
N LEU A 603 4.05 -7.31 -27.56
CA LEU A 603 3.00 -7.56 -26.57
C LEU A 603 3.64 -7.99 -25.26
N LEU A 604 3.19 -7.39 -24.16
CA LEU A 604 3.68 -7.64 -22.81
C LEU A 604 2.61 -8.31 -21.96
N GLU A 605 3.00 -9.27 -21.14
CA GLU A 605 2.16 -9.91 -20.14
C GLU A 605 2.68 -9.62 -18.73
N PRO A 606 1.80 -9.46 -17.73
CA PRO A 606 2.22 -9.32 -16.35
C PRO A 606 2.76 -10.65 -15.83
N VAL A 607 3.91 -10.57 -15.17
CA VAL A 607 4.61 -11.70 -14.54
C VAL A 607 4.59 -11.51 -13.05
N GLU A 608 4.25 -12.57 -12.33
CA GLU A 608 4.18 -12.60 -10.88
C GLU A 608 5.44 -13.23 -10.30
N SER A 609 5.97 -12.62 -9.24
CA SER A 609 6.93 -13.28 -8.34
C SER A 609 6.14 -14.20 -7.42
N VAL A 610 6.34 -15.49 -7.57
CA VAL A 610 5.61 -16.54 -6.83
C VAL A 610 6.56 -17.21 -5.86
N GLU A 611 6.17 -17.26 -4.59
CA GLU A 611 6.86 -18.01 -3.55
C GLU A 611 5.94 -19.13 -3.06
N VAL A 612 6.38 -20.38 -3.14
CA VAL A 612 5.62 -21.55 -2.69
C VAL A 612 6.35 -22.22 -1.55
N GLU A 613 5.71 -22.30 -0.40
CA GLU A 613 6.18 -23.05 0.76
C GLU A 613 5.52 -24.41 0.78
N THR A 614 6.33 -25.49 0.73
CA THR A 614 5.85 -26.85 0.62
C THR A 614 6.73 -27.82 1.41
N PRO A 615 6.18 -28.89 1.99
CA PRO A 615 6.99 -29.99 2.51
C PRO A 615 7.89 -30.58 1.43
N GLU A 616 9.10 -31.01 1.80
CA GLU A 616 10.11 -31.55 0.87
C GLU A 616 9.57 -32.65 -0.05
N GLN A 617 8.68 -33.48 0.44
CA GLN A 617 8.08 -34.58 -0.32
C GLN A 617 7.29 -34.14 -1.56
N TYR A 618 6.76 -32.91 -1.59
CA TYR A 618 5.98 -32.36 -2.70
C TYR A 618 6.77 -31.39 -3.57
N MET A 619 8.02 -31.10 -3.22
CA MET A 619 8.83 -30.10 -3.90
C MET A 619 8.95 -30.37 -5.41
N GLY A 620 9.18 -31.62 -5.80
CA GLY A 620 9.29 -32.00 -7.21
C GLY A 620 8.01 -31.74 -8.00
N ASP A 621 6.86 -32.08 -7.43
CA ASP A 621 5.55 -31.87 -8.06
C ASP A 621 5.23 -30.40 -8.21
N VAL A 622 5.52 -29.61 -7.18
CA VAL A 622 5.33 -28.15 -7.20
C VAL A 622 6.22 -27.48 -8.25
N MET A 623 7.50 -27.83 -8.31
CA MET A 623 8.42 -27.33 -9.34
C MET A 623 7.99 -27.71 -10.75
N GLY A 624 7.53 -28.96 -10.92
CA GLY A 624 6.99 -29.46 -12.19
C GLY A 624 5.73 -28.68 -12.62
N ASN A 625 4.84 -28.40 -11.67
CA ASN A 625 3.62 -27.61 -11.94
C ASN A 625 3.96 -26.16 -12.31
N LEU A 626 4.81 -25.49 -11.54
CA LEU A 626 5.27 -24.12 -11.88
C LEU A 626 5.94 -24.06 -13.25
N SER A 627 6.79 -25.02 -13.56
CA SER A 627 7.46 -25.10 -14.87
C SER A 627 6.46 -25.35 -16.02
N SER A 628 5.42 -26.16 -15.81
CA SER A 628 4.36 -26.38 -16.80
C SER A 628 3.54 -25.11 -17.07
N ARG A 629 3.52 -24.18 -16.12
CA ARG A 629 2.88 -22.87 -16.19
C ARG A 629 3.83 -21.78 -16.71
N ARG A 630 4.83 -22.15 -17.48
CA ARG A 630 5.88 -21.23 -18.02
C ARG A 630 6.70 -20.53 -16.91
N GLY A 631 6.66 -21.06 -15.69
CA GLY A 631 7.37 -20.50 -14.55
C GLY A 631 8.90 -20.66 -14.69
N LYS A 632 9.63 -19.60 -14.44
CA LYS A 632 11.10 -19.58 -14.35
C LYS A 632 11.47 -19.72 -12.88
N ILE A 633 12.00 -20.87 -12.48
CA ILE A 633 12.46 -21.07 -11.10
C ILE A 633 13.71 -20.23 -10.87
N GLU A 634 13.68 -19.34 -9.89
CA GLU A 634 14.80 -18.44 -9.55
C GLU A 634 15.67 -18.97 -8.42
N GLY A 635 15.07 -19.72 -7.49
CA GLY A 635 15.79 -20.25 -6.34
C GLY A 635 14.94 -21.14 -5.45
N MET A 636 15.65 -21.77 -4.53
CA MET A 636 15.04 -22.57 -3.46
C MET A 636 15.77 -22.28 -2.17
N ASP A 637 15.02 -22.15 -1.08
CA ASP A 637 15.53 -21.98 0.26
C ASP A 637 14.97 -23.06 1.17
N ASP A 638 15.75 -23.42 2.18
CA ASP A 638 15.33 -24.32 3.22
C ASP A 638 14.74 -23.55 4.39
N ARG A 639 13.53 -23.91 4.78
CA ARG A 639 12.90 -23.41 6.02
C ARG A 639 12.54 -24.61 6.88
N MET A 640 13.35 -24.91 7.86
CA MET A 640 13.13 -25.99 8.85
C MET A 640 12.53 -27.27 8.26
N ASP A 641 11.18 -27.43 8.31
CA ASP A 641 10.45 -28.57 7.79
C ASP A 641 9.80 -28.34 6.42
N ALA A 642 10.10 -27.19 5.77
CA ALA A 642 9.53 -26.80 4.49
C ALA A 642 10.60 -26.32 3.51
N LYS A 643 10.33 -26.49 2.23
CA LYS A 643 11.09 -25.92 1.12
C LYS A 643 10.33 -24.72 0.58
N VAL A 644 11.05 -23.63 0.31
CA VAL A 644 10.50 -22.46 -0.32
C VAL A 644 11.02 -22.36 -1.74
N ILE A 645 10.12 -22.41 -2.71
CA ILE A 645 10.40 -22.33 -4.13
C ILE A 645 10.04 -20.94 -4.60
N ARG A 646 10.99 -20.22 -5.19
CA ARG A 646 10.74 -18.92 -5.82
C ARG A 646 10.77 -19.06 -7.34
N ALA A 647 9.75 -18.51 -7.99
CA ALA A 647 9.59 -18.53 -9.42
C ALA A 647 8.95 -17.26 -9.95
N LYS A 648 9.27 -16.90 -11.18
CA LYS A 648 8.53 -15.90 -11.96
C LYS A 648 7.58 -16.60 -12.90
N VAL A 649 6.30 -16.33 -12.80
CA VAL A 649 5.25 -17.01 -13.57
C VAL A 649 4.31 -15.98 -14.18
N PRO A 650 3.96 -16.08 -15.48
CA PRO A 650 2.97 -15.22 -16.08
C PRO A 650 1.62 -15.32 -15.38
N LEU A 651 0.98 -14.17 -15.09
CA LEU A 651 -0.30 -14.13 -14.37
C LEU A 651 -1.37 -15.01 -15.04
N GLY A 652 -1.43 -15.02 -16.36
CA GLY A 652 -2.39 -15.84 -17.12
C GLY A 652 -2.30 -17.33 -16.84
N GLU A 653 -1.15 -17.81 -16.41
CA GLU A 653 -0.89 -19.21 -16.06
C GLU A 653 -1.18 -19.51 -14.58
N MET A 654 -1.35 -18.49 -13.76
CA MET A 654 -1.60 -18.66 -12.31
C MET A 654 -3.07 -18.90 -11.97
N PHE A 655 -3.98 -18.66 -12.90
CA PHE A 655 -5.41 -18.91 -12.65
C PHE A 655 -5.67 -20.37 -12.31
N GLY A 656 -6.36 -20.60 -11.17
CA GLY A 656 -6.63 -21.93 -10.64
C GLY A 656 -5.45 -22.59 -9.93
N TYR A 657 -4.28 -21.92 -9.83
CA TYR A 657 -3.10 -22.50 -9.19
C TYR A 657 -3.33 -22.89 -7.74
N ALA A 658 -4.09 -22.09 -6.96
CA ALA A 658 -4.43 -22.40 -5.57
C ALA A 658 -5.10 -23.76 -5.42
N THR A 659 -6.02 -24.09 -6.33
CA THR A 659 -6.74 -25.37 -6.35
C THR A 659 -5.80 -26.52 -6.71
N ASP A 660 -4.97 -26.35 -7.73
CA ASP A 660 -4.00 -27.35 -8.16
C ASP A 660 -2.96 -27.62 -7.06
N LEU A 661 -2.41 -26.56 -6.46
CA LEU A 661 -1.44 -26.69 -5.36
C LEU A 661 -2.02 -27.44 -4.16
N ARG A 662 -3.24 -27.10 -3.74
CA ARG A 662 -3.95 -27.80 -2.64
C ARG A 662 -4.18 -29.28 -2.96
N SER A 663 -4.57 -29.57 -4.19
CA SER A 663 -4.79 -30.95 -4.66
C SER A 663 -3.50 -31.78 -4.64
N GLN A 664 -2.41 -31.22 -5.16
CA GLN A 664 -1.11 -31.89 -5.26
C GLN A 664 -0.45 -32.10 -3.90
N THR A 665 -0.60 -31.16 -2.98
CA THR A 665 0.08 -31.15 -1.69
C THR A 665 -0.81 -31.55 -0.51
N GLN A 666 -2.02 -32.02 -0.78
CA GLN A 666 -3.01 -32.36 0.24
C GLN A 666 -3.30 -31.22 1.22
N GLY A 667 -3.28 -29.99 0.69
CA GLY A 667 -3.49 -28.76 1.47
C GLY A 667 -2.32 -28.35 2.37
N ARG A 668 -1.15 -28.98 2.23
CA ARG A 668 0.02 -28.72 3.08
C ARG A 668 0.95 -27.64 2.57
N ALA A 669 0.78 -27.19 1.33
CA ALA A 669 1.54 -26.08 0.76
C ALA A 669 0.73 -24.81 0.77
N SER A 670 1.43 -23.70 0.89
CA SER A 670 0.91 -22.36 0.71
C SER A 670 1.71 -21.64 -0.36
N TYR A 671 1.12 -20.61 -0.97
CA TYR A 671 1.85 -19.75 -1.89
C TYR A 671 1.44 -18.31 -1.70
N THR A 672 2.35 -17.45 -2.07
CA THR A 672 2.11 -16.02 -2.24
C THR A 672 2.56 -15.63 -3.64
N MET A 673 1.88 -14.67 -4.24
CA MET A 673 2.30 -14.07 -5.49
C MET A 673 2.13 -12.57 -5.42
N GLN A 674 3.00 -11.87 -6.12
CA GLN A 674 2.96 -10.42 -6.25
C GLN A 674 3.41 -10.03 -7.64
N PHE A 675 2.86 -8.95 -8.16
CA PHE A 675 3.30 -8.40 -9.44
C PHE A 675 4.80 -8.07 -9.38
N ASP A 676 5.55 -8.56 -10.35
CA ASP A 676 6.99 -8.31 -10.49
C ASP A 676 7.26 -7.33 -11.63
N SER A 677 6.85 -7.70 -12.86
CA SER A 677 7.23 -6.97 -14.08
C SER A 677 6.31 -7.31 -15.25
N TYR A 678 6.42 -6.54 -16.32
CA TYR A 678 5.85 -6.89 -17.61
C TYR A 678 6.92 -7.52 -18.51
N GLU A 679 6.74 -8.76 -18.94
CA GLU A 679 7.67 -9.44 -19.85
C GLU A 679 7.05 -9.67 -21.25
N PRO A 680 7.89 -9.76 -22.30
CA PRO A 680 7.41 -10.05 -23.65
C PRO A 680 6.72 -11.42 -23.76
N VAL A 681 5.52 -11.42 -24.36
CA VAL A 681 4.75 -12.64 -24.61
C VAL A 681 5.45 -13.50 -25.68
N PRO A 682 5.60 -14.83 -25.49
CA PRO A 682 6.11 -15.74 -26.51
C PRO A 682 5.24 -15.71 -27.80
N ASN A 683 5.86 -15.87 -28.97
CA ASN A 683 5.18 -15.74 -30.25
C ASN A 683 3.93 -16.62 -30.41
N ALA A 684 3.97 -17.86 -29.93
CA ALA A 684 2.82 -18.78 -30.02
C ALA A 684 1.61 -18.24 -29.20
N VAL A 685 1.85 -17.73 -27.99
CA VAL A 685 0.81 -17.16 -27.12
C VAL A 685 0.31 -15.82 -27.68
N ARG A 686 1.24 -15.02 -28.23
CA ARG A 686 0.90 -13.76 -28.91
C ARG A 686 -0.12 -13.98 -30.05
N GLU A 687 0.11 -14.98 -30.90
CA GLU A 687 -0.78 -15.32 -32.01
C GLU A 687 -2.19 -15.69 -31.53
N GLU A 688 -2.31 -16.44 -30.44
CA GLU A 688 -3.59 -16.79 -29.83
C GLU A 688 -4.33 -15.55 -29.28
N ILE A 689 -3.60 -14.66 -28.61
CA ILE A 689 -4.18 -13.43 -28.04
C ILE A 689 -4.67 -12.52 -29.17
N VAL A 690 -3.86 -12.31 -30.21
CA VAL A 690 -4.21 -11.49 -31.38
C VAL A 690 -5.45 -12.06 -32.08
N ALA A 691 -5.52 -13.39 -32.27
CA ALA A 691 -6.64 -14.04 -32.90
C ALA A 691 -7.95 -13.89 -32.08
N LYS A 692 -7.88 -13.92 -30.75
CA LYS A 692 -9.05 -13.73 -29.85
C LYS A 692 -9.60 -12.29 -29.90
N ASN A 693 -8.72 -11.32 -30.06
CA ASN A 693 -9.09 -9.89 -30.08
C ASN A 693 -9.42 -9.35 -31.48
N GLY A 694 -9.61 -10.21 -32.48
CA GLY A 694 -10.01 -9.79 -33.84
C GLY A 694 -8.92 -9.04 -34.63
N GLY A 695 -7.69 -9.01 -34.09
CA GLY A 695 -6.52 -8.47 -34.78
C GLY A 695 -6.05 -9.39 -35.90
N SER A 696 -5.68 -8.86 -37.05
CA SER A 696 -4.99 -9.64 -38.07
C SER A 696 -3.53 -9.77 -37.69
N ALA A 697 -3.04 -10.99 -37.51
CA ALA A 697 -1.62 -11.27 -37.46
C ALA A 697 -0.99 -10.84 -38.80
N SER A 698 -0.35 -9.66 -38.83
CA SER A 698 0.38 -9.17 -39.99
C SER A 698 1.84 -8.97 -39.66
#